data_2ec5e6309dfbf6b83e850213c342fc17
#
_entry.id   2ec5e6309dfbf6b83e850213c342fc17
#
_cell.length_a   1.000
_cell.length_b   1.000
_cell.length_c   1.000
_cell.angle_alpha   90.00
_cell.angle_beta   90.00
_cell.angle_gamma   90.00
#
_symmetry.space_group_name_H-M   'P 1'
#
loop_
_entity.id
_entity.type
_entity.pdbx_description
1 polymer ?
#
loop_
_entity_poly.entity_id
_entity_poly.type
_entity_poly.pdbx_seq_one_letter_code
_entity_poly.pdbx_strand_id
1 'polypeptide(L)'
;MNKVLLVVLAAVISIHASAQLPGPVTPTKVLLPNGWSLTPAGTSLPLGDLPLNIAVSSSGRYAAVTNNGQSTQSLQLIDVQQEKILDSVTIPKSWLGLLFSGDEKWLYAGGGNDNRILKYAVHVDKGSGRQRLVLADSILLGKKWPEKISPAGMDIDEGRKLLYVVTKENNSLYIVDLAARSVVQRVELGGEGYTCRLSRDRKELYITCWGCDKLLVFDTENRRLAANIPVGDNPNDICLTKNNRWLFVSNANDNSVSVIDIRSRKVVETLNAALYADAPPGSTSNALALSGDEKTLYVANADNNCLAVFDVSQPGSGKSKGFIPVGWYPTAVQVIKNKIWVANGKGLSSMANPYGPNPIARRQEVNYQAGDMKKEQPVQYIAGLFKGTMSIIPEPDEKLLGDYSAQVYQNTPYTKTGELLAKGEPGNPIPMKVGDSSPIKHVFYIIKENRTYDQVLGDVKEGNGDSSLVLFGNRITPNQHAIVKEFVLLDNFYVDAEVSMDGHNWSMGAYANDYLEKNWVTSYGGRGGSYDGEGHRAIANNKGGFIWDHCLRAGVSFRTYGEFADDQKPNIPVLEDHYCKSYRSWDLGFMDTARFTQWKADFDSLLAAGALPGFNTVRFGNDHTEGLRRGKLTPFAHVADNDLAVGEFVEYLSKSPVWKESVVFILEDDAQNGPDHVDAHRSPVYIAGGLVRRHFVDHAMYSTTSVLRTIELILGMPPMSQYDAAANPMWRCFSQTPNMEPFHALPANVDLLEKNVAWNEMAKKSAGLDFTREDRIPDNLFNEILWKGIKGMQTPLPVPSRAAFVKAVKKDKDDD
;
A
#
# COMPACT_ATOMS: atom_id res chain seq x y z
N MET A 1 28.59 70.53 -15.69
CA MET A 1 28.84 69.13 -16.06
C MET A 1 28.44 68.25 -14.89
N ASN A 2 27.18 67.82 -14.86
CA ASN A 2 26.65 66.99 -13.78
C ASN A 2 26.72 65.52 -14.19
N LYS A 3 27.50 64.73 -13.46
CA LYS A 3 27.49 63.28 -13.59
C LYS A 3 26.31 62.71 -12.75
N VAL A 4 25.33 62.21 -13.44
CA VAL A 4 24.22 61.42 -12.83
C VAL A 4 24.77 60.01 -12.60
N LEU A 5 24.80 59.59 -11.35
CA LEU A 5 25.16 58.24 -10.93
C LEU A 5 23.89 57.37 -10.96
N LEU A 6 23.78 56.45 -11.90
CA LEU A 6 22.67 55.49 -11.97
C LEU A 6 23.02 54.33 -11.02
N VAL A 7 22.30 54.28 -9.90
CA VAL A 7 22.36 53.08 -9.00
C VAL A 7 21.30 52.11 -9.47
N VAL A 8 21.72 51.01 -10.08
CA VAL A 8 20.84 49.85 -10.41
C VAL A 8 20.68 49.00 -9.15
N LEU A 9 19.53 49.13 -8.53
CA LEU A 9 19.14 48.25 -7.42
C LEU A 9 18.70 46.89 -8.01
N ALA A 10 19.58 45.92 -8.00
CA ALA A 10 19.20 44.52 -8.31
C ALA A 10 18.39 43.98 -7.13
N ALA A 11 17.08 44.01 -7.26
CA ALA A 11 16.19 43.27 -6.35
C ALA A 11 16.39 41.77 -6.63
N VAL A 12 17.12 41.07 -5.77
CA VAL A 12 17.14 39.62 -5.75
C VAL A 12 15.77 39.20 -5.20
N ILE A 13 14.83 38.90 -6.08
CA ILE A 13 13.60 38.19 -5.74
C ILE A 13 14.03 36.78 -5.39
N SER A 14 14.24 36.50 -4.10
CA SER A 14 14.30 35.15 -3.58
C SER A 14 12.93 34.53 -3.77
N ILE A 15 12.73 33.79 -4.87
CA ILE A 15 11.59 32.92 -5.02
C ILE A 15 11.79 31.81 -3.97
N HIS A 16 11.22 32.02 -2.81
CA HIS A 16 11.01 30.92 -1.88
C HIS A 16 10.01 30.00 -2.57
N ALA A 17 10.49 28.96 -3.23
CA ALA A 17 9.63 27.85 -3.63
C ALA A 17 9.05 27.31 -2.31
N SER A 18 7.77 27.59 -2.04
CA SER A 18 7.09 26.93 -0.93
C SER A 18 7.20 25.43 -1.16
N ALA A 19 7.54 24.68 -0.10
CA ALA A 19 7.58 23.23 -0.13
C ALA A 19 6.25 22.70 -0.66
N GLN A 20 6.29 21.83 -1.65
CA GLN A 20 5.09 21.20 -2.19
C GLN A 20 4.68 20.10 -1.22
N LEU A 21 3.47 20.18 -0.65
CA LEU A 21 2.92 19.22 0.30
C LEU A 21 1.81 18.40 -0.37
N PRO A 22 1.54 17.15 0.09
CA PRO A 22 0.40 16.38 -0.36
C PRO A 22 -0.93 17.09 -0.08
N GLY A 23 -1.96 16.75 -0.86
CA GLY A 23 -3.30 17.29 -0.70
C GLY A 23 -3.79 18.11 -1.89
N PRO A 24 -4.91 18.85 -1.74
CA PRO A 24 -5.51 19.62 -2.82
C PRO A 24 -4.61 20.76 -3.33
N VAL A 25 -4.20 20.69 -4.59
CA VAL A 25 -3.41 21.72 -5.28
C VAL A 25 -4.35 22.75 -5.95
N THR A 26 -5.42 22.25 -6.57
CA THR A 26 -6.52 23.06 -7.12
C THR A 26 -7.86 22.43 -6.74
N PRO A 27 -9.02 23.04 -7.03
CA PRO A 27 -10.31 22.39 -6.79
C PRO A 27 -10.50 21.03 -7.44
N THR A 28 -9.74 20.72 -8.51
CA THR A 28 -9.84 19.50 -9.30
C THR A 28 -8.57 18.64 -9.31
N LYS A 29 -7.46 19.13 -8.75
CA LYS A 29 -6.18 18.42 -8.72
C LYS A 29 -5.69 18.21 -7.30
N VAL A 30 -5.32 16.97 -6.99
CA VAL A 30 -4.74 16.56 -5.71
C VAL A 30 -3.33 16.00 -5.96
N LEU A 31 -2.37 16.33 -5.09
CA LEU A 31 -1.06 15.73 -5.03
C LEU A 31 -1.05 14.62 -3.96
N LEU A 32 -0.58 13.44 -4.31
CA LEU A 32 -0.44 12.30 -3.41
C LEU A 32 0.93 12.30 -2.70
N PRO A 33 1.08 11.60 -1.58
CA PRO A 33 2.35 11.51 -0.83
C PRO A 33 3.53 10.99 -1.66
N ASN A 34 3.29 10.14 -2.63
CA ASN A 34 4.30 9.59 -3.55
C ASN A 34 4.63 10.52 -4.74
N GLY A 35 4.11 11.74 -4.76
CA GLY A 35 4.35 12.73 -5.81
C GLY A 35 3.48 12.59 -7.06
N TRP A 36 2.60 11.57 -7.14
CA TRP A 36 1.63 11.43 -8.21
C TRP A 36 0.45 12.38 -7.99
N SER A 37 -0.34 12.65 -9.05
CA SER A 37 -1.48 13.57 -8.94
C SER A 37 -2.78 12.90 -9.40
N LEU A 38 -3.90 13.41 -8.91
CA LEU A 38 -5.24 12.98 -9.31
C LEU A 38 -6.02 14.15 -9.91
N THR A 39 -6.72 13.91 -11.02
CA THR A 39 -7.71 14.79 -11.64
C THR A 39 -8.85 13.95 -12.20
N PRO A 40 -9.64 13.30 -11.35
CA PRO A 40 -10.65 12.32 -11.77
C PRO A 40 -11.66 12.90 -12.76
N ALA A 41 -11.95 12.15 -13.82
CA ALA A 41 -12.99 12.49 -14.79
C ALA A 41 -14.39 12.20 -14.25
N GLY A 42 -15.40 12.89 -14.78
CA GLY A 42 -16.80 12.71 -14.45
C GLY A 42 -17.19 13.24 -13.09
N THR A 43 -18.15 12.57 -12.44
CA THR A 43 -18.63 12.86 -11.09
C THR A 43 -18.14 11.82 -10.10
N SER A 44 -18.00 12.19 -8.83
CA SER A 44 -17.54 11.30 -7.78
C SER A 44 -18.62 11.09 -6.72
N LEU A 45 -19.00 9.82 -6.46
CA LEU A 45 -19.91 9.42 -5.40
C LEU A 45 -19.08 8.83 -4.25
N PRO A 46 -19.18 9.35 -3.00
CA PRO A 46 -18.47 8.78 -1.85
C PRO A 46 -18.93 7.37 -1.53
N LEU A 47 -17.99 6.48 -1.23
CA LEU A 47 -18.21 5.09 -0.80
C LEU A 47 -17.60 4.85 0.59
N GLY A 48 -17.66 3.59 1.08
CA GLY A 48 -16.83 3.11 2.18
C GLY A 48 -15.38 2.90 1.75
N ASP A 49 -14.53 2.49 2.68
CA ASP A 49 -13.11 2.25 2.39
C ASP A 49 -12.91 0.94 1.62
N LEU A 50 -11.99 0.95 0.71
CA LEU A 50 -11.58 -0.11 -0.21
C LEU A 50 -12.77 -0.85 -0.86
N PRO A 51 -13.58 -0.21 -1.71
CA PRO A 51 -14.53 -0.92 -2.55
C PRO A 51 -13.77 -1.85 -3.51
N LEU A 52 -14.17 -3.14 -3.59
CA LEU A 52 -13.47 -4.14 -4.43
C LEU A 52 -14.29 -4.62 -5.62
N ASN A 53 -15.62 -4.54 -5.57
CA ASN A 53 -16.46 -5.06 -6.64
C ASN A 53 -17.71 -4.19 -6.87
N ILE A 54 -18.13 -4.14 -8.12
CA ILE A 54 -19.39 -3.53 -8.58
C ILE A 54 -20.22 -4.61 -9.23
N ALA A 55 -21.28 -5.07 -8.57
CA ALA A 55 -22.30 -5.95 -9.17
C ALA A 55 -23.43 -5.11 -9.76
N VAL A 56 -23.86 -5.44 -10.98
CA VAL A 56 -24.93 -4.73 -11.69
C VAL A 56 -26.14 -5.65 -11.82
N SER A 57 -27.35 -5.16 -11.50
CA SER A 57 -28.59 -5.90 -11.67
C SER A 57 -28.89 -6.12 -13.17
N SER A 58 -29.64 -7.18 -13.50
CA SER A 58 -29.92 -7.57 -14.90
C SER A 58 -30.60 -6.47 -15.72
N SER A 59 -31.45 -5.65 -15.09
CA SER A 59 -32.09 -4.49 -15.72
C SER A 59 -31.18 -3.27 -15.84
N GLY A 60 -29.99 -3.27 -15.19
CA GLY A 60 -29.13 -2.10 -15.06
C GLY A 60 -29.75 -0.97 -14.23
N ARG A 61 -30.75 -1.28 -13.38
CA ARG A 61 -31.38 -0.29 -12.48
C ARG A 61 -30.55 -0.07 -11.23
N TYR A 62 -29.96 -1.13 -10.71
CA TYR A 62 -29.17 -1.10 -9.47
C TYR A 62 -27.73 -1.51 -9.73
N ALA A 63 -26.84 -0.87 -8.99
CA ALA A 63 -25.51 -1.36 -8.75
C ALA A 63 -25.34 -1.63 -7.25
N ALA A 64 -24.52 -2.61 -6.90
CA ALA A 64 -24.13 -2.87 -5.52
C ALA A 64 -22.61 -2.91 -5.41
N VAL A 65 -22.09 -2.44 -4.28
CA VAL A 65 -20.64 -2.33 -4.03
C VAL A 65 -20.30 -2.97 -2.69
N THR A 66 -19.19 -3.72 -2.64
CA THR A 66 -18.57 -4.16 -1.38
C THR A 66 -17.55 -3.13 -0.94
N ASN A 67 -17.55 -2.73 0.33
CA ASN A 67 -16.51 -1.92 0.95
C ASN A 67 -15.77 -2.78 1.97
N ASN A 68 -14.49 -3.02 1.74
CA ASN A 68 -13.71 -4.09 2.38
C ASN A 68 -12.49 -3.58 3.14
N GLY A 69 -12.40 -2.27 3.38
CA GLY A 69 -11.28 -1.66 4.07
C GLY A 69 -11.18 -2.00 5.55
N GLN A 70 -10.24 -1.36 6.20
CA GLN A 70 -9.92 -1.62 7.60
C GLN A 70 -11.06 -1.21 8.55
N SER A 71 -11.77 -0.12 8.25
CA SER A 71 -12.86 0.36 9.10
C SER A 71 -14.16 -0.46 8.89
N THR A 72 -15.33 0.12 8.98
CA THR A 72 -16.61 -0.58 8.81
C THR A 72 -16.74 -1.19 7.43
N GLN A 73 -16.85 -2.51 7.34
CA GLN A 73 -17.19 -3.18 6.08
C GLN A 73 -18.68 -3.11 5.82
N SER A 74 -19.05 -2.84 4.58
CA SER A 74 -20.46 -2.63 4.20
C SER A 74 -20.75 -3.07 2.77
N LEU A 75 -22.06 -3.26 2.51
CA LEU A 75 -22.63 -3.35 1.17
C LEU A 75 -23.45 -2.08 0.92
N GLN A 76 -23.23 -1.44 -0.21
CA GLN A 76 -23.99 -0.26 -0.62
C GLN A 76 -24.80 -0.57 -1.88
N LEU A 77 -26.10 -0.29 -1.83
CA LEU A 77 -27.03 -0.39 -2.97
C LEU A 77 -27.19 1.00 -3.59
N ILE A 78 -26.99 1.10 -4.89
CA ILE A 78 -26.96 2.36 -5.64
C ILE A 78 -28.06 2.34 -6.71
N ASP A 79 -28.85 3.42 -6.82
CA ASP A 79 -29.71 3.68 -7.98
C ASP A 79 -28.85 4.23 -9.13
N VAL A 80 -28.81 3.49 -10.23
CA VAL A 80 -27.98 3.84 -11.39
C VAL A 80 -28.50 5.08 -12.11
N GLN A 81 -29.83 5.33 -12.11
CA GLN A 81 -30.41 6.48 -12.80
C GLN A 81 -30.22 7.78 -12.00
N GLN A 82 -30.36 7.69 -10.68
CA GLN A 82 -30.21 8.84 -9.78
C GLN A 82 -28.74 9.06 -9.36
N GLU A 83 -27.86 8.08 -9.58
CA GLU A 83 -26.45 8.09 -9.14
C GLU A 83 -26.33 8.33 -7.62
N LYS A 84 -27.18 7.65 -6.85
CA LYS A 84 -27.28 7.83 -5.39
C LYS A 84 -27.30 6.50 -4.65
N ILE A 85 -26.69 6.50 -3.49
CA ILE A 85 -26.78 5.37 -2.55
C ILE A 85 -28.20 5.34 -1.99
N LEU A 86 -28.89 4.21 -2.20
CA LEU A 86 -30.22 3.93 -1.68
C LEU A 86 -30.17 3.37 -0.26
N ASP A 87 -29.21 2.49 -0.01
CA ASP A 87 -29.03 1.82 1.27
C ASP A 87 -27.56 1.44 1.50
N SER A 88 -27.16 1.39 2.75
CA SER A 88 -25.85 0.93 3.20
C SER A 88 -26.03 0.02 4.41
N VAL A 89 -25.63 -1.25 4.31
CA VAL A 89 -25.73 -2.22 5.39
C VAL A 89 -24.35 -2.69 5.82
N THR A 90 -24.12 -2.71 7.13
CA THR A 90 -22.88 -3.26 7.71
C THR A 90 -22.84 -4.78 7.50
N ILE A 91 -21.70 -5.29 7.07
CA ILE A 91 -21.41 -6.71 6.96
C ILE A 91 -20.22 -7.03 7.89
N PRO A 92 -20.29 -8.11 8.69
CA PRO A 92 -19.23 -8.39 9.67
C PRO A 92 -17.86 -8.57 9.04
N LYS A 93 -17.80 -9.32 7.91
CA LYS A 93 -16.62 -9.52 7.07
C LYS A 93 -17.08 -9.65 5.62
N SER A 94 -16.28 -9.12 4.73
CA SER A 94 -16.55 -9.09 3.30
C SER A 94 -15.24 -9.22 2.52
N TRP A 95 -15.33 -9.56 1.25
CA TRP A 95 -14.25 -9.44 0.29
C TRP A 95 -14.86 -9.19 -1.11
N LEU A 96 -14.28 -9.73 -2.17
CA LEU A 96 -14.66 -9.47 -3.57
C LEU A 96 -16.06 -9.96 -3.94
N GLY A 97 -16.50 -11.11 -3.40
CA GLY A 97 -17.68 -11.83 -3.88
C GLY A 97 -18.98 -11.04 -3.72
N LEU A 98 -19.62 -10.68 -4.85
CA LEU A 98 -20.88 -9.94 -4.90
C LEU A 98 -21.60 -10.22 -6.22
N LEU A 99 -22.87 -10.61 -6.20
CA LEU A 99 -23.70 -10.78 -7.39
C LEU A 99 -25.19 -10.68 -7.10
N PHE A 100 -25.95 -10.16 -8.06
CA PHE A 100 -27.42 -10.22 -8.04
C PHE A 100 -27.93 -11.56 -8.59
N SER A 101 -29.11 -12.01 -8.10
CA SER A 101 -29.89 -13.01 -8.83
C SER A 101 -30.49 -12.40 -10.10
N GLY A 102 -30.76 -13.23 -11.11
CA GLY A 102 -31.31 -12.77 -12.39
C GLY A 102 -32.72 -12.15 -12.28
N ASP A 103 -33.48 -12.49 -11.25
CA ASP A 103 -34.80 -11.87 -10.93
C ASP A 103 -34.65 -10.59 -10.06
N GLU A 104 -33.37 -10.17 -9.74
CA GLU A 104 -33.01 -8.99 -8.97
C GLU A 104 -33.55 -8.92 -7.54
N LYS A 105 -34.16 -10.01 -7.05
CA LYS A 105 -34.69 -10.04 -5.68
C LYS A 105 -33.64 -10.30 -4.63
N TRP A 106 -32.51 -10.86 -5.02
CA TRP A 106 -31.46 -11.28 -4.11
C TRP A 106 -30.11 -10.70 -4.49
N LEU A 107 -29.33 -10.34 -3.48
CA LEU A 107 -27.91 -10.00 -3.58
C LEU A 107 -27.14 -11.01 -2.73
N TYR A 108 -26.20 -11.72 -3.35
CA TYR A 108 -25.28 -12.63 -2.67
C TYR A 108 -23.96 -11.92 -2.42
N ALA A 109 -23.41 -12.05 -1.21
CA ALA A 109 -22.14 -11.46 -0.82
C ALA A 109 -21.24 -12.47 -0.10
N GLY A 110 -19.95 -12.47 -0.41
CA GLY A 110 -18.94 -13.24 0.30
C GLY A 110 -18.72 -12.69 1.71
N GLY A 111 -18.76 -13.56 2.72
CA GLY A 111 -18.54 -13.22 4.13
C GLY A 111 -17.09 -13.25 4.57
N GLY A 112 -16.12 -13.08 3.66
CA GLY A 112 -14.69 -13.06 3.98
C GLY A 112 -14.26 -14.24 4.87
N ASN A 113 -13.42 -14.00 5.85
CA ASN A 113 -12.93 -15.02 6.80
C ASN A 113 -13.99 -15.56 7.80
N ASP A 114 -15.25 -15.16 7.68
CA ASP A 114 -16.36 -15.88 8.33
C ASP A 114 -16.78 -17.13 7.54
N ASN A 115 -16.17 -17.38 6.36
CA ASN A 115 -16.29 -18.59 5.56
C ASN A 115 -17.75 -18.95 5.22
N ARG A 116 -18.51 -17.95 4.79
CA ARG A 116 -19.94 -18.10 4.44
C ARG A 116 -20.31 -17.21 3.25
N ILE A 117 -21.44 -17.52 2.65
CA ILE A 117 -22.11 -16.64 1.70
C ILE A 117 -23.33 -16.04 2.38
N LEU A 118 -23.50 -14.74 2.30
CA LEU A 118 -24.64 -14.00 2.81
C LEU A 118 -25.62 -13.72 1.68
N LYS A 119 -26.92 -13.88 1.95
CA LYS A 119 -28.00 -13.64 1.00
C LYS A 119 -28.87 -12.52 1.51
N TYR A 120 -28.94 -11.42 0.79
CA TYR A 120 -29.76 -10.25 1.09
C TYR A 120 -30.94 -10.17 0.16
N ALA A 121 -32.13 -9.85 0.71
CA ALA A 121 -33.28 -9.46 -0.08
C ALA A 121 -33.18 -8.00 -0.50
N VAL A 122 -33.40 -7.70 -1.78
CA VAL A 122 -33.58 -6.33 -2.27
C VAL A 122 -35.06 -5.96 -2.04
N HIS A 123 -35.36 -5.39 -0.89
CA HIS A 123 -36.70 -5.13 -0.40
C HIS A 123 -37.12 -3.69 -0.67
N VAL A 124 -38.39 -3.50 -1.08
CA VAL A 124 -39.00 -2.17 -1.16
C VAL A 124 -39.83 -1.94 0.08
N ASP A 125 -39.43 -1.00 0.92
CA ASP A 125 -40.25 -0.59 2.06
C ASP A 125 -41.58 0.01 1.62
N LYS A 126 -42.67 -0.62 2.01
CA LYS A 126 -44.03 -0.24 1.55
C LYS A 126 -44.46 1.15 2.03
N GLY A 127 -43.91 1.62 3.15
CA GLY A 127 -44.26 2.91 3.73
C GLY A 127 -43.52 4.10 3.10
N SER A 128 -42.21 3.93 2.83
CA SER A 128 -41.35 5.00 2.28
C SER A 128 -41.04 4.86 0.79
N GLY A 129 -41.30 3.70 0.19
CA GLY A 129 -40.91 3.35 -1.19
C GLY A 129 -39.41 3.16 -1.36
N ARG A 130 -38.61 3.21 -0.28
CA ARG A 130 -37.14 3.07 -0.34
C ARG A 130 -36.77 1.60 -0.52
N GLN A 131 -35.78 1.36 -1.38
CA GLN A 131 -35.15 0.06 -1.50
C GLN A 131 -34.14 -0.13 -0.34
N ARG A 132 -34.12 -1.34 0.21
CA ARG A 132 -33.20 -1.72 1.30
C ARG A 132 -32.65 -3.12 1.07
N LEU A 133 -31.45 -3.35 1.61
CA LEU A 133 -30.84 -4.67 1.70
C LEU A 133 -31.18 -5.28 3.06
N VAL A 134 -31.90 -6.41 3.07
CA VAL A 134 -32.29 -7.10 4.30
C VAL A 134 -31.66 -8.49 4.29
N LEU A 135 -30.81 -8.79 5.28
CA LEU A 135 -30.20 -10.11 5.42
C LEU A 135 -31.31 -11.16 5.60
N ALA A 136 -31.42 -12.06 4.66
CA ALA A 136 -32.43 -13.10 4.64
C ALA A 136 -31.90 -14.47 5.05
N ASP A 137 -30.63 -14.77 4.71
CA ASP A 137 -30.05 -16.09 4.90
C ASP A 137 -28.51 -16.06 4.84
N SER A 138 -27.88 -17.17 5.29
CA SER A 138 -26.45 -17.41 5.10
C SER A 138 -26.14 -18.88 4.85
N ILE A 139 -25.19 -19.18 3.97
CA ILE A 139 -24.73 -20.53 3.64
C ILE A 139 -23.30 -20.68 4.13
N LEU A 140 -23.05 -21.68 4.98
CA LEU A 140 -21.71 -21.95 5.53
C LEU A 140 -20.89 -22.76 4.51
N LEU A 141 -19.66 -22.32 4.27
CA LEU A 141 -18.63 -23.06 3.54
C LEU A 141 -17.76 -23.89 4.50
N GLY A 142 -17.63 -23.44 5.75
CA GLY A 142 -16.90 -24.08 6.83
C GLY A 142 -16.94 -23.24 8.11
N LYS A 143 -16.07 -23.57 9.07
CA LYS A 143 -15.95 -22.78 10.31
C LYS A 143 -15.30 -21.43 10.01
N LYS A 144 -15.52 -20.45 10.88
CA LYS A 144 -14.84 -19.14 10.81
C LYS A 144 -13.33 -19.28 10.96
N TRP A 145 -12.60 -18.24 10.59
CA TRP A 145 -11.17 -18.12 10.89
C TRP A 145 -10.87 -18.60 12.34
N PRO A 146 -9.82 -19.40 12.59
CA PRO A 146 -8.65 -19.68 11.74
C PRO A 146 -8.82 -20.79 10.69
N GLU A 147 -10.00 -21.36 10.44
CA GLU A 147 -10.17 -22.23 9.27
C GLU A 147 -10.02 -21.39 7.99
N LYS A 148 -9.03 -21.75 7.18
CA LYS A 148 -8.63 -21.00 5.99
C LYS A 148 -9.48 -21.39 4.78
N ILE A 149 -10.52 -20.62 4.44
CA ILE A 149 -11.36 -20.78 3.25
C ILE A 149 -11.43 -19.46 2.48
N SER A 150 -12.02 -18.44 3.06
CA SER A 150 -12.18 -17.08 2.53
C SER A 150 -12.77 -17.04 1.12
N PRO A 151 -14.12 -16.99 0.98
CA PRO A 151 -14.78 -16.84 -0.32
C PRO A 151 -14.32 -15.57 -1.03
N ALA A 152 -13.93 -15.73 -2.29
CA ALA A 152 -13.53 -14.70 -3.22
C ALA A 152 -14.63 -14.46 -4.26
N GLY A 153 -14.32 -14.49 -5.57
CA GLY A 153 -15.31 -14.31 -6.61
C GLY A 153 -16.31 -15.46 -6.70
N MET A 154 -17.49 -15.17 -7.26
CA MET A 154 -18.56 -16.17 -7.39
C MET A 154 -19.39 -15.90 -8.63
N ASP A 155 -20.02 -16.96 -9.18
CA ASP A 155 -21.04 -16.88 -10.23
C ASP A 155 -22.17 -17.92 -10.01
N ILE A 156 -23.35 -17.68 -10.60
CA ILE A 156 -24.56 -18.43 -10.32
C ILE A 156 -25.12 -19.12 -11.57
N ASP A 157 -25.43 -20.41 -11.48
CA ASP A 157 -26.31 -21.13 -12.40
C ASP A 157 -27.71 -21.23 -11.80
N GLU A 158 -28.57 -20.31 -12.15
CA GLU A 158 -29.94 -20.29 -11.63
C GLU A 158 -30.79 -21.45 -12.13
N GLY A 159 -30.51 -21.95 -13.35
CA GLY A 159 -31.22 -23.10 -13.92
C GLY A 159 -30.99 -24.37 -13.10
N ARG A 160 -29.74 -24.60 -12.68
CA ARG A 160 -29.37 -25.72 -11.81
C ARG A 160 -29.44 -25.39 -10.32
N LYS A 161 -29.70 -24.14 -9.95
CA LYS A 161 -29.66 -23.60 -8.57
C LYS A 161 -28.32 -23.84 -7.89
N LEU A 162 -27.23 -23.70 -8.64
CA LEU A 162 -25.86 -23.85 -8.14
C LEU A 162 -25.15 -22.50 -8.07
N LEU A 163 -24.44 -22.27 -6.97
CA LEU A 163 -23.52 -21.15 -6.82
C LEU A 163 -22.09 -21.71 -6.84
N TYR A 164 -21.27 -21.17 -7.70
CA TYR A 164 -19.83 -21.46 -7.79
C TYR A 164 -19.07 -20.37 -7.02
N VAL A 165 -18.25 -20.79 -6.06
CA VAL A 165 -17.53 -19.88 -5.17
C VAL A 165 -16.06 -20.25 -5.18
N VAL A 166 -15.22 -19.34 -5.63
CA VAL A 166 -13.76 -19.47 -5.58
C VAL A 166 -13.30 -19.03 -4.20
N THR A 167 -12.26 -19.67 -3.67
CA THR A 167 -11.68 -19.34 -2.37
C THR A 167 -10.19 -19.08 -2.47
N LYS A 168 -9.69 -18.09 -1.68
CA LYS A 168 -8.30 -17.65 -1.75
C LYS A 168 -7.37 -18.24 -0.69
N GLU A 169 -7.91 -18.77 0.42
CA GLU A 169 -7.06 -19.25 1.51
C GLU A 169 -6.83 -20.77 1.47
N ASN A 170 -7.71 -21.53 0.81
CA ASN A 170 -7.54 -22.98 0.63
C ASN A 170 -7.60 -23.41 -0.84
N ASN A 171 -7.38 -22.48 -1.75
CA ASN A 171 -7.11 -22.75 -3.18
C ASN A 171 -8.17 -23.63 -3.83
N SER A 172 -9.47 -23.31 -3.65
CA SER A 172 -10.54 -24.22 -4.01
C SER A 172 -11.70 -23.55 -4.74
N LEU A 173 -12.41 -24.35 -5.52
CA LEU A 173 -13.76 -24.05 -6.01
C LEU A 173 -14.78 -24.81 -5.14
N TYR A 174 -15.73 -24.10 -4.56
CA TYR A 174 -16.88 -24.67 -3.86
C TYR A 174 -18.11 -24.59 -4.76
N ILE A 175 -18.80 -25.71 -4.91
CA ILE A 175 -20.09 -25.80 -5.59
C ILE A 175 -21.16 -25.90 -4.50
N VAL A 176 -22.05 -24.94 -4.45
CA VAL A 176 -23.08 -24.79 -3.41
C VAL A 176 -24.45 -24.99 -4.02
N ASP A 177 -25.25 -25.90 -3.49
CA ASP A 177 -26.65 -26.05 -3.82
C ASP A 177 -27.45 -24.99 -3.04
N LEU A 178 -28.08 -24.08 -3.76
CA LEU A 178 -28.86 -22.97 -3.21
C LEU A 178 -30.21 -23.44 -2.61
N ALA A 179 -30.75 -24.56 -3.05
CA ALA A 179 -31.99 -25.14 -2.51
C ALA A 179 -31.71 -25.91 -1.21
N ALA A 180 -30.64 -26.74 -1.22
CA ALA A 180 -30.22 -27.50 -0.05
C ALA A 180 -29.45 -26.63 0.95
N ARG A 181 -28.95 -25.46 0.56
CA ARG A 181 -28.09 -24.55 1.33
C ARG A 181 -26.82 -25.20 1.85
N SER A 182 -26.18 -26.03 1.01
CA SER A 182 -25.01 -26.80 1.41
C SER A 182 -23.99 -26.93 0.30
N VAL A 183 -22.74 -27.14 0.68
CA VAL A 183 -21.65 -27.46 -0.26
C VAL A 183 -21.87 -28.88 -0.77
N VAL A 184 -21.96 -29.02 -2.08
CA VAL A 184 -22.11 -30.33 -2.74
C VAL A 184 -20.80 -30.90 -3.27
N GLN A 185 -19.83 -30.01 -3.51
CA GLN A 185 -18.49 -30.42 -3.95
C GLN A 185 -17.47 -29.33 -3.64
N ARG A 186 -16.24 -29.76 -3.36
CA ARG A 186 -15.02 -28.93 -3.33
C ARG A 186 -14.04 -29.48 -4.36
N VAL A 187 -13.41 -28.58 -5.13
CA VAL A 187 -12.39 -28.92 -6.15
C VAL A 187 -11.16 -28.07 -5.89
N GLU A 188 -10.01 -28.69 -5.81
CA GLU A 188 -8.72 -27.98 -5.63
C GLU A 188 -8.30 -27.31 -6.94
N LEU A 189 -7.78 -26.07 -6.86
CA LEU A 189 -7.37 -25.25 -8.01
C LEU A 189 -5.84 -25.27 -8.24
N GLY A 190 -5.06 -25.66 -7.25
CA GLY A 190 -3.60 -25.68 -7.30
C GLY A 190 -2.92 -24.35 -6.94
N GLY A 191 -3.68 -23.31 -6.68
CA GLY A 191 -3.23 -21.99 -6.21
C GLY A 191 -4.42 -21.13 -5.81
N GLU A 192 -4.15 -19.95 -5.28
CA GLU A 192 -5.15 -18.99 -4.83
C GLU A 192 -6.08 -18.60 -5.98
N GLY A 193 -7.38 -18.75 -5.76
CA GLY A 193 -8.39 -18.32 -6.72
C GLY A 193 -8.85 -16.88 -6.47
N TYR A 194 -9.09 -16.10 -7.54
CA TYR A 194 -9.61 -14.75 -7.43
C TYR A 194 -11.09 -14.66 -7.76
N THR A 195 -11.46 -14.96 -9.01
CA THR A 195 -12.86 -14.90 -9.46
C THR A 195 -13.22 -16.02 -10.42
N CYS A 196 -14.50 -16.14 -10.73
CA CYS A 196 -14.97 -17.06 -11.74
C CYS A 196 -16.12 -16.47 -12.56
N ARG A 197 -16.28 -16.98 -13.78
CA ARG A 197 -17.36 -16.57 -14.69
C ARG A 197 -17.86 -17.76 -15.50
N LEU A 198 -19.17 -17.99 -15.49
CA LEU A 198 -19.82 -19.02 -16.29
C LEU A 198 -19.84 -18.62 -17.78
N SER A 199 -19.59 -19.61 -18.66
CA SER A 199 -19.91 -19.49 -20.07
C SER A 199 -21.41 -19.21 -20.27
N ARG A 200 -21.79 -18.58 -21.38
CA ARG A 200 -23.20 -18.23 -21.68
C ARG A 200 -24.10 -19.46 -21.77
N ASP A 201 -23.58 -20.58 -22.22
CA ASP A 201 -24.30 -21.88 -22.29
C ASP A 201 -24.21 -22.67 -20.96
N ARG A 202 -23.51 -22.10 -19.95
CA ARG A 202 -23.32 -22.68 -18.61
C ARG A 202 -22.63 -24.04 -18.57
N LYS A 203 -21.92 -24.43 -19.63
CA LYS A 203 -21.17 -25.70 -19.70
C LYS A 203 -19.78 -25.60 -19.15
N GLU A 204 -19.17 -24.42 -19.17
CA GLU A 204 -17.86 -24.14 -18.63
C GLU A 204 -17.90 -23.02 -17.61
N LEU A 205 -17.02 -23.12 -16.61
CA LEU A 205 -16.73 -22.05 -15.66
C LEU A 205 -15.25 -21.68 -15.84
N TYR A 206 -14.99 -20.43 -16.12
CA TYR A 206 -13.64 -19.86 -16.22
C TYR A 206 -13.25 -19.30 -14.86
N ILE A 207 -12.07 -19.69 -14.37
CA ILE A 207 -11.58 -19.32 -13.04
C ILE A 207 -10.19 -18.74 -13.16
N THR A 208 -9.97 -17.53 -12.66
CA THR A 208 -8.61 -16.99 -12.51
C THR A 208 -7.95 -17.62 -11.29
N CYS A 209 -6.84 -18.29 -11.50
CA CYS A 209 -5.96 -18.80 -10.46
C CYS A 209 -4.89 -17.73 -10.20
N TRP A 210 -5.16 -16.89 -9.23
CA TRP A 210 -4.40 -15.69 -8.91
C TRP A 210 -2.94 -16.00 -8.57
N GLY A 211 -2.73 -17.01 -7.71
CA GLY A 211 -1.39 -17.45 -7.30
C GLY A 211 -0.77 -18.55 -8.17
N CYS A 212 -1.29 -18.82 -9.39
CA CYS A 212 -0.70 -19.84 -10.27
C CYS A 212 -0.63 -19.44 -11.76
N ASP A 213 -0.90 -18.17 -12.10
CA ASP A 213 -0.73 -17.55 -13.42
C ASP A 213 -1.49 -18.27 -14.54
N LYS A 214 -2.71 -18.72 -14.23
CA LYS A 214 -3.53 -19.51 -15.15
C LYS A 214 -4.99 -19.07 -15.12
N LEU A 215 -5.62 -19.19 -16.28
CA LEU A 215 -7.06 -19.33 -16.37
C LEU A 215 -7.41 -20.82 -16.39
N LEU A 216 -8.16 -21.27 -15.39
CA LEU A 216 -8.65 -22.64 -15.31
C LEU A 216 -10.02 -22.74 -15.97
N VAL A 217 -10.26 -23.83 -16.70
CA VAL A 217 -11.54 -24.16 -17.32
C VAL A 217 -12.13 -25.36 -16.59
N PHE A 218 -13.27 -25.13 -15.95
CA PHE A 218 -14.00 -26.16 -15.23
C PHE A 218 -15.25 -26.59 -16.01
N ASP A 219 -15.37 -27.88 -16.29
CA ASP A 219 -16.54 -28.50 -16.90
C ASP A 219 -17.66 -28.63 -15.86
N THR A 220 -18.74 -27.91 -16.04
CA THR A 220 -19.87 -27.86 -15.09
C THR A 220 -20.72 -29.11 -15.11
N GLU A 221 -20.74 -29.87 -16.21
CA GLU A 221 -21.49 -31.12 -16.37
C GLU A 221 -20.76 -32.30 -15.69
N ASN A 222 -19.47 -32.45 -16.02
CA ASN A 222 -18.62 -33.51 -15.47
C ASN A 222 -17.98 -33.14 -14.12
N ARG A 223 -18.18 -31.90 -13.66
CA ARG A 223 -17.70 -31.33 -12.39
C ARG A 223 -16.20 -31.53 -12.14
N ARG A 224 -15.38 -31.24 -13.11
CA ARG A 224 -13.92 -31.38 -13.05
C ARG A 224 -13.20 -30.27 -13.81
N LEU A 225 -11.95 -30.03 -13.47
CA LEU A 225 -11.06 -29.19 -14.27
C LEU A 225 -10.83 -29.87 -15.63
N ALA A 226 -11.10 -29.18 -16.71
CA ALA A 226 -11.01 -29.67 -18.09
C ALA A 226 -9.76 -29.15 -18.81
N ALA A 227 -9.28 -27.96 -18.45
CA ALA A 227 -8.08 -27.34 -19.03
C ALA A 227 -7.49 -26.25 -18.12
N ASN A 228 -6.24 -25.90 -18.41
CA ASN A 228 -5.62 -24.70 -17.91
C ASN A 228 -4.99 -23.92 -19.08
N ILE A 229 -5.04 -22.60 -19.03
CA ILE A 229 -4.50 -21.71 -20.04
C ILE A 229 -3.52 -20.78 -19.32
N PRO A 230 -2.21 -20.86 -19.62
CA PRO A 230 -1.24 -19.91 -19.06
C PRO A 230 -1.61 -18.48 -19.48
N VAL A 231 -1.55 -17.56 -18.53
CA VAL A 231 -1.79 -16.11 -18.72
C VAL A 231 -0.66 -15.33 -18.04
N GLY A 232 -0.82 -14.02 -17.84
CA GLY A 232 0.18 -13.24 -17.10
C GLY A 232 0.08 -13.44 -15.60
N ASP A 233 0.92 -12.74 -14.86
CA ASP A 233 1.13 -12.84 -13.43
C ASP A 233 -0.03 -12.17 -12.65
N ASN A 234 -0.45 -12.79 -11.55
CA ASN A 234 -1.59 -12.39 -10.74
C ASN A 234 -2.88 -12.16 -11.58
N PRO A 235 -3.37 -13.18 -12.34
CA PRO A 235 -4.60 -13.03 -13.10
C PRO A 235 -5.79 -12.83 -12.16
N ASN A 236 -6.49 -11.70 -12.32
CA ASN A 236 -7.60 -11.35 -11.42
C ASN A 236 -8.95 -11.30 -12.17
N ASP A 237 -9.39 -10.21 -12.78
CA ASP A 237 -10.73 -10.09 -13.32
C ASP A 237 -10.91 -10.74 -14.70
N ILE A 238 -12.16 -11.12 -15.02
CA ILE A 238 -12.56 -11.81 -16.24
C ILE A 238 -13.69 -11.06 -16.94
N CYS A 239 -13.54 -10.77 -18.22
CA CYS A 239 -14.59 -10.24 -19.07
C CYS A 239 -14.85 -11.18 -20.25
N LEU A 240 -16.12 -11.61 -20.43
CA LEU A 240 -16.54 -12.56 -21.46
C LEU A 240 -17.47 -11.88 -22.47
N THR A 241 -17.22 -12.05 -23.78
CA THR A 241 -18.09 -11.53 -24.84
C THR A 241 -19.45 -12.24 -24.90
N LYS A 242 -20.49 -11.53 -25.38
CA LYS A 242 -21.86 -12.04 -25.50
C LYS A 242 -21.97 -13.28 -26.43
N ASN A 243 -21.10 -13.36 -27.42
CA ASN A 243 -21.06 -14.49 -28.36
C ASN A 243 -20.30 -15.71 -27.82
N ASN A 244 -19.82 -15.65 -26.56
CA ASN A 244 -19.05 -16.73 -25.91
C ASN A 244 -17.78 -17.15 -26.69
N ARG A 245 -17.18 -16.22 -27.46
CA ARG A 245 -16.02 -16.49 -28.30
C ARG A 245 -14.72 -16.02 -27.65
N TRP A 246 -14.77 -14.86 -27.03
CA TRP A 246 -13.58 -14.18 -26.53
C TRP A 246 -13.66 -13.96 -25.01
N LEU A 247 -12.54 -14.12 -24.37
CA LEU A 247 -12.40 -13.89 -22.96
C LEU A 247 -11.15 -13.03 -22.72
N PHE A 248 -11.28 -12.03 -21.86
CA PHE A 248 -10.21 -11.13 -21.45
C PHE A 248 -9.91 -11.39 -19.98
N VAL A 249 -8.63 -11.48 -19.64
CA VAL A 249 -8.14 -11.68 -18.27
C VAL A 249 -7.15 -10.56 -17.95
N SER A 250 -7.38 -9.78 -16.90
CA SER A 250 -6.40 -8.82 -16.40
C SER A 250 -5.31 -9.54 -15.61
N ASN A 251 -4.05 -9.17 -15.84
CA ASN A 251 -2.87 -9.71 -15.18
C ASN A 251 -2.25 -8.58 -14.35
N ALA A 252 -2.59 -8.52 -13.06
CA ALA A 252 -2.34 -7.34 -12.24
C ALA A 252 -0.84 -7.05 -12.03
N ASN A 253 -0.02 -8.09 -11.88
CA ASN A 253 1.41 -7.95 -11.65
C ASN A 253 2.24 -7.85 -12.97
N ASP A 254 1.55 -7.86 -14.13
CA ASP A 254 2.15 -7.84 -15.49
C ASP A 254 1.85 -6.58 -16.30
N ASN A 255 1.09 -5.63 -15.80
CA ASN A 255 0.58 -4.48 -16.57
C ASN A 255 -0.16 -4.88 -17.85
N SER A 256 -0.85 -6.02 -17.90
CA SER A 256 -1.34 -6.58 -19.15
C SER A 256 -2.74 -7.19 -19.07
N VAL A 257 -3.31 -7.45 -20.24
CA VAL A 257 -4.55 -8.21 -20.40
C VAL A 257 -4.32 -9.34 -21.41
N SER A 258 -4.63 -10.58 -21.01
CA SER A 258 -4.62 -11.73 -21.93
C SER A 258 -5.93 -11.82 -22.68
N VAL A 259 -5.88 -11.86 -24.01
CA VAL A 259 -7.05 -12.08 -24.91
C VAL A 259 -7.05 -13.54 -25.34
N ILE A 260 -8.12 -14.25 -24.99
CA ILE A 260 -8.23 -15.70 -25.15
C ILE A 260 -9.32 -16.06 -26.14
N ASP A 261 -8.99 -16.86 -27.17
CA ASP A 261 -9.95 -17.56 -28.01
C ASP A 261 -10.42 -18.82 -27.25
N ILE A 262 -11.66 -18.82 -26.82
CA ILE A 262 -12.27 -19.89 -26.02
C ILE A 262 -12.27 -21.21 -26.78
N ARG A 263 -12.48 -21.19 -28.11
CA ARG A 263 -12.55 -22.42 -28.92
C ARG A 263 -11.21 -23.14 -29.03
N SER A 264 -10.14 -22.36 -29.22
CA SER A 264 -8.78 -22.92 -29.29
C SER A 264 -8.14 -23.08 -27.90
N ARG A 265 -8.72 -22.46 -26.87
CA ARG A 265 -8.17 -22.40 -25.49
C ARG A 265 -6.75 -21.84 -25.47
N LYS A 266 -6.51 -20.77 -26.21
CA LYS A 266 -5.20 -20.14 -26.34
C LYS A 266 -5.30 -18.63 -26.15
N VAL A 267 -4.27 -18.06 -25.51
CA VAL A 267 -4.01 -16.63 -25.59
C VAL A 267 -3.60 -16.32 -27.02
N VAL A 268 -4.33 -15.43 -27.68
CA VAL A 268 -4.09 -15.00 -29.07
C VAL A 268 -3.45 -13.62 -29.14
N GLU A 269 -3.51 -12.87 -28.03
CA GLU A 269 -2.95 -11.53 -27.91
C GLU A 269 -2.74 -11.20 -26.44
N THR A 270 -1.72 -10.39 -26.15
CA THR A 270 -1.54 -9.74 -24.85
C THR A 270 -1.56 -8.23 -25.07
N LEU A 271 -2.54 -7.54 -24.49
CA LEU A 271 -2.63 -6.08 -24.51
C LEU A 271 -1.77 -5.51 -23.38
N ASN A 272 -0.86 -4.60 -23.71
CA ASN A 272 -0.09 -3.86 -22.71
C ASN A 272 -0.92 -2.66 -22.24
N ALA A 273 -1.30 -2.66 -20.96
CA ALA A 273 -2.12 -1.61 -20.34
C ALA A 273 -1.30 -0.47 -19.74
N ALA A 274 0.03 -0.58 -19.69
CA ALA A 274 0.90 0.46 -19.15
C ALA A 274 0.85 1.75 -19.98
N LEU A 275 1.27 2.86 -19.37
CA LEU A 275 1.32 4.18 -20.01
C LEU A 275 2.35 4.24 -21.16
N TYR A 276 3.38 3.41 -21.11
CA TYR A 276 4.42 3.30 -22.13
C TYR A 276 4.69 1.83 -22.45
N ALA A 277 5.11 1.58 -23.68
CA ALA A 277 5.61 0.25 -24.07
C ALA A 277 6.82 -0.12 -23.23
N ASP A 278 6.93 -1.38 -22.86
CA ASP A 278 8.04 -1.94 -22.07
C ASP A 278 8.29 -1.19 -20.74
N ALA A 279 7.23 -0.63 -20.13
CA ALA A 279 7.31 -0.05 -18.81
C ALA A 279 7.59 -1.13 -17.75
N PRO A 280 8.36 -0.82 -16.69
CA PRO A 280 8.50 -1.72 -15.55
C PRO A 280 7.15 -1.93 -14.85
N PRO A 281 7.03 -2.88 -13.90
CA PRO A 281 5.81 -3.07 -13.11
C PRO A 281 5.32 -1.77 -12.45
N GLY A 282 4.03 -1.72 -12.09
CA GLY A 282 3.44 -0.58 -11.37
C GLY A 282 2.27 0.07 -12.11
N SER A 283 1.58 -0.65 -13.03
CA SER A 283 0.27 -0.22 -13.51
C SER A 283 -0.86 -0.90 -12.75
N THR A 284 -0.67 -2.17 -12.39
CA THR A 284 -1.63 -3.00 -11.63
C THR A 284 -3.00 -3.05 -12.28
N SER A 285 -3.13 -3.88 -13.34
CA SER A 285 -4.38 -4.04 -14.10
C SER A 285 -5.42 -4.82 -13.30
N ASN A 286 -6.27 -4.13 -12.54
CA ASN A 286 -7.13 -4.70 -11.50
C ASN A 286 -8.51 -5.20 -11.96
N ALA A 287 -9.08 -4.61 -13.00
CA ALA A 287 -10.45 -4.94 -13.42
C ALA A 287 -10.70 -4.61 -14.88
N LEU A 288 -11.72 -5.24 -15.47
CA LEU A 288 -12.07 -5.16 -16.88
C LEU A 288 -13.54 -4.87 -17.11
N ALA A 289 -13.87 -4.05 -18.11
CA ALA A 289 -15.24 -3.91 -18.61
C ALA A 289 -15.25 -3.70 -20.12
N LEU A 290 -16.19 -4.37 -20.81
CA LEU A 290 -16.49 -4.10 -22.21
C LEU A 290 -17.57 -3.03 -22.36
N SER A 291 -17.47 -2.19 -23.39
CA SER A 291 -18.54 -1.31 -23.81
C SER A 291 -19.82 -2.08 -24.19
N GLY A 292 -20.96 -1.42 -24.26
CA GLY A 292 -22.23 -2.08 -24.57
C GLY A 292 -22.25 -2.79 -25.94
N ASP A 293 -21.49 -2.32 -26.91
CA ASP A 293 -21.29 -2.91 -28.24
C ASP A 293 -20.09 -3.87 -28.32
N GLU A 294 -19.37 -4.08 -27.21
CA GLU A 294 -18.21 -4.96 -27.04
C GLU A 294 -17.00 -4.62 -27.94
N LYS A 295 -16.91 -3.37 -28.42
CA LYS A 295 -15.78 -2.95 -29.26
C LYS A 295 -14.68 -2.23 -28.45
N THR A 296 -15.02 -1.73 -27.28
CA THR A 296 -14.07 -1.04 -26.41
C THR A 296 -13.89 -1.79 -25.10
N LEU A 297 -12.65 -2.02 -24.71
CA LEU A 297 -12.27 -2.59 -23.41
C LEU A 297 -11.69 -1.49 -22.52
N TYR A 298 -12.20 -1.37 -21.32
CA TYR A 298 -11.69 -0.52 -20.25
C TYR A 298 -10.95 -1.37 -19.22
N VAL A 299 -9.72 -0.99 -18.91
CA VAL A 299 -8.83 -1.70 -17.96
C VAL A 299 -8.49 -0.76 -16.81
N ALA A 300 -8.85 -1.11 -15.60
CA ALA A 300 -8.53 -0.33 -14.42
C ALA A 300 -7.07 -0.54 -14.01
N ASN A 301 -6.23 0.47 -14.24
CA ASN A 301 -4.84 0.50 -13.81
C ASN A 301 -4.77 1.16 -12.43
N ALA A 302 -4.71 0.34 -11.38
CA ALA A 302 -4.83 0.79 -10.00
C ALA A 302 -3.73 1.78 -9.61
N ASP A 303 -2.50 1.44 -9.86
CA ASP A 303 -1.35 2.23 -9.44
C ASP A 303 -1.07 3.43 -10.35
N ASN A 304 -1.59 3.42 -11.59
CA ASN A 304 -1.54 4.61 -12.45
C ASN A 304 -2.76 5.54 -12.28
N ASN A 305 -3.73 5.18 -11.43
CA ASN A 305 -4.93 5.99 -11.17
C ASN A 305 -5.72 6.35 -12.44
N CYS A 306 -5.83 5.40 -13.38
CA CYS A 306 -6.48 5.63 -14.66
C CYS A 306 -7.12 4.35 -15.22
N LEU A 307 -7.94 4.52 -16.25
CA LEU A 307 -8.36 3.42 -17.11
C LEU A 307 -7.52 3.46 -18.39
N ALA A 308 -6.95 2.31 -18.79
CA ALA A 308 -6.48 2.12 -20.16
C ALA A 308 -7.65 1.72 -21.05
N VAL A 309 -7.72 2.27 -22.27
CA VAL A 309 -8.83 2.09 -23.20
C VAL A 309 -8.32 1.45 -24.49
N PHE A 310 -8.92 0.32 -24.88
CA PHE A 310 -8.55 -0.41 -26.08
C PHE A 310 -9.72 -0.59 -27.04
N ASP A 311 -9.47 -0.44 -28.35
CA ASP A 311 -10.32 -0.97 -29.39
C ASP A 311 -10.08 -2.48 -29.50
N VAL A 312 -11.10 -3.27 -29.19
CA VAL A 312 -11.09 -4.73 -29.26
C VAL A 312 -12.16 -5.25 -30.23
N SER A 313 -12.58 -4.42 -31.18
CA SER A 313 -13.54 -4.82 -32.22
C SER A 313 -13.05 -6.01 -33.05
N GLN A 314 -11.72 -6.22 -33.10
CA GLN A 314 -11.07 -7.37 -33.70
C GLN A 314 -10.10 -8.00 -32.69
N PRO A 315 -10.57 -8.89 -31.77
CA PRO A 315 -9.70 -9.57 -30.84
C PRO A 315 -8.58 -10.35 -31.56
N GLY A 316 -7.34 -10.22 -31.07
CA GLY A 316 -6.13 -10.65 -31.74
C GLY A 316 -5.43 -9.53 -32.53
N SER A 317 -6.02 -8.34 -32.61
CA SER A 317 -5.48 -7.13 -33.25
C SER A 317 -5.94 -5.86 -32.54
N GLY A 318 -5.99 -5.90 -31.22
CA GLY A 318 -6.41 -4.80 -30.38
C GLY A 318 -5.51 -3.56 -30.50
N LYS A 319 -6.08 -2.38 -30.26
CA LYS A 319 -5.36 -1.11 -30.37
C LYS A 319 -5.64 -0.23 -29.15
N SER A 320 -4.59 0.32 -28.55
CA SER A 320 -4.77 1.35 -27.54
C SER A 320 -5.45 2.59 -28.13
N LYS A 321 -6.45 3.10 -27.40
CA LYS A 321 -7.15 4.36 -27.73
C LYS A 321 -6.72 5.52 -26.83
N GLY A 322 -6.14 5.23 -25.68
CA GLY A 322 -5.71 6.22 -24.71
C GLY A 322 -6.09 5.85 -23.28
N PHE A 323 -6.21 6.87 -22.42
CA PHE A 323 -6.40 6.71 -20.97
C PHE A 323 -7.47 7.67 -20.45
N ILE A 324 -8.12 7.32 -19.33
CA ILE A 324 -9.11 8.15 -18.62
C ILE A 324 -8.64 8.30 -17.17
N PRO A 325 -8.44 9.51 -16.63
CA PRO A 325 -8.03 9.70 -15.24
C PRO A 325 -9.19 9.39 -14.29
N VAL A 326 -8.91 8.68 -13.20
CA VAL A 326 -9.90 8.32 -12.17
C VAL A 326 -9.38 8.67 -10.77
N GLY A 327 -10.05 8.21 -9.72
CA GLY A 327 -9.60 8.40 -8.35
C GLY A 327 -8.42 7.50 -7.98
N TRP A 328 -8.01 7.55 -6.71
CA TRP A 328 -6.85 6.82 -6.22
C TRP A 328 -7.13 5.33 -6.10
N TYR A 329 -6.31 4.51 -6.75
CA TYR A 329 -6.31 3.06 -6.72
C TYR A 329 -7.64 2.43 -7.22
N PRO A 330 -7.97 2.52 -8.53
CA PRO A 330 -9.17 1.89 -9.09
C PRO A 330 -9.13 0.36 -8.95
N THR A 331 -10.23 -0.20 -8.39
CA THR A 331 -10.35 -1.61 -8.02
C THR A 331 -11.35 -2.39 -8.85
N ALA A 332 -12.38 -1.71 -9.37
CA ALA A 332 -13.41 -2.32 -10.20
C ALA A 332 -13.91 -1.33 -11.25
N VAL A 333 -14.32 -1.84 -12.40
CA VAL A 333 -14.92 -1.06 -13.48
C VAL A 333 -16.13 -1.77 -14.08
N GLN A 334 -17.19 -1.04 -14.40
CA GLN A 334 -18.36 -1.53 -15.09
C GLN A 334 -18.88 -0.48 -16.10
N VAL A 335 -19.42 -0.92 -17.22
CA VAL A 335 -20.14 -0.03 -18.14
C VAL A 335 -21.63 -0.25 -17.96
N ILE A 336 -22.33 0.78 -17.50
CA ILE A 336 -23.76 0.74 -17.22
C ILE A 336 -24.43 1.86 -18.00
N LYS A 337 -25.26 1.54 -18.97
CA LYS A 337 -25.97 2.52 -19.83
C LYS A 337 -25.01 3.54 -20.40
N ASN A 338 -24.20 3.58 -21.17
CA ASN A 338 -23.29 4.58 -21.74
C ASN A 338 -22.48 5.41 -20.69
N LYS A 339 -22.33 4.89 -19.48
CA LYS A 339 -21.45 5.46 -18.46
C LYS A 339 -20.49 4.40 -17.91
N ILE A 340 -19.27 4.83 -17.67
CA ILE A 340 -18.22 4.02 -17.05
C ILE A 340 -18.28 4.30 -15.55
N TRP A 341 -18.42 3.25 -14.75
CA TRP A 341 -18.49 3.29 -13.30
C TRP A 341 -17.21 2.66 -12.75
N VAL A 342 -16.43 3.42 -11.97
CA VAL A 342 -15.14 2.97 -11.46
C VAL A 342 -15.09 3.12 -9.96
N ALA A 343 -14.91 2.03 -9.24
CA ALA A 343 -14.64 2.06 -7.82
C ALA A 343 -13.16 2.37 -7.58
N ASN A 344 -12.87 3.38 -6.76
CA ASN A 344 -11.52 3.81 -6.38
C ASN A 344 -11.28 3.45 -4.91
N GLY A 345 -10.32 2.58 -4.64
CA GLY A 345 -10.10 1.95 -3.34
C GLY A 345 -9.65 2.93 -2.25
N LYS A 346 -8.78 3.86 -2.60
CA LYS A 346 -8.18 4.84 -1.69
C LYS A 346 -8.81 6.25 -1.81
N GLY A 347 -9.81 6.43 -2.68
CA GLY A 347 -10.60 7.65 -2.80
C GLY A 347 -9.97 8.77 -3.63
N LEU A 348 -9.81 9.95 -3.05
CA LEU A 348 -9.40 11.15 -3.80
C LEU A 348 -8.19 11.87 -3.21
N SER A 349 -7.76 11.59 -1.98
CA SER A 349 -6.68 12.34 -1.32
C SER A 349 -6.15 11.60 -0.11
N SER A 350 -4.88 11.78 0.19
CA SER A 350 -4.32 11.59 1.51
C SER A 350 -4.65 12.78 2.43
N MET A 351 -4.42 12.65 3.72
CA MET A 351 -4.72 13.70 4.71
C MET A 351 -3.89 13.56 5.98
N ALA A 352 -3.76 14.67 6.68
CA ALA A 352 -3.21 14.70 8.03
C ALA A 352 -4.06 13.89 9.02
N ASN A 353 -3.41 13.34 10.05
CA ASN A 353 -4.07 12.62 11.14
C ASN A 353 -3.65 13.14 12.54
N PRO A 354 -3.72 14.44 12.82
CA PRO A 354 -3.26 15.01 14.09
C PRO A 354 -4.02 14.48 15.32
N TYR A 355 -5.11 13.79 15.12
CA TYR A 355 -5.88 13.12 16.16
C TYR A 355 -5.65 11.60 16.23
N GLY A 356 -4.81 11.06 15.40
CA GLY A 356 -4.41 9.65 15.51
C GLY A 356 -3.31 9.49 16.58
N PRO A 357 -3.35 8.45 17.37
CA PRO A 357 -4.32 7.35 17.42
C PRO A 357 -5.57 7.65 18.26
N ASN A 358 -5.83 8.87 18.59
CA ASN A 358 -6.79 9.28 19.62
C ASN A 358 -8.20 9.53 19.08
N PRO A 359 -9.24 9.45 19.93
CA PRO A 359 -10.62 9.75 19.56
C PRO A 359 -10.79 11.19 19.08
N ILE A 360 -11.56 11.36 18.00
CA ILE A 360 -11.93 12.66 17.43
C ILE A 360 -13.41 12.70 17.04
N ALA A 361 -13.86 13.85 16.54
CA ALA A 361 -15.25 14.06 16.13
C ALA A 361 -15.74 13.16 14.98
N ARG A 362 -14.87 12.58 14.16
CA ARG A 362 -15.26 11.61 13.13
C ARG A 362 -15.19 10.20 13.71
N ARG A 363 -16.29 9.47 13.62
CA ARG A 363 -16.35 8.07 14.02
C ARG A 363 -15.80 7.21 12.88
N GLN A 364 -14.84 6.36 13.21
CA GLN A 364 -14.46 5.20 12.42
C GLN A 364 -14.78 3.95 13.25
N GLU A 365 -15.40 2.96 12.63
CA GLU A 365 -15.47 1.64 13.27
C GLU A 365 -14.11 0.99 13.14
N VAL A 366 -13.47 0.78 14.26
CA VAL A 366 -12.21 0.07 14.33
C VAL A 366 -12.44 -1.26 15.02
N ASN A 367 -12.08 -2.36 14.33
CA ASN A 367 -12.10 -3.67 14.92
C ASN A 367 -10.77 -3.97 15.61
N TYR A 368 -10.81 -4.08 16.92
CA TYR A 368 -9.67 -4.57 17.68
C TYR A 368 -9.75 -6.09 17.81
N GLN A 369 -8.61 -6.78 17.74
CA GLN A 369 -8.56 -8.24 17.89
C GLN A 369 -8.81 -8.70 19.35
N ALA A 370 -8.57 -7.87 20.32
CA ALA A 370 -8.64 -8.22 21.74
C ALA A 370 -9.97 -7.75 22.38
N GLY A 371 -10.80 -8.72 22.79
CA GLY A 371 -11.89 -8.52 23.74
C GLY A 371 -13.09 -7.69 23.25
N ASP A 372 -13.80 -7.09 24.19
CA ASP A 372 -15.10 -6.41 24.00
C ASP A 372 -15.06 -5.07 23.22
N MET A 373 -14.03 -4.80 22.47
CA MET A 373 -13.84 -3.53 21.77
C MET A 373 -14.52 -3.48 20.40
N LYS A 374 -15.73 -3.99 20.30
CA LYS A 374 -16.63 -3.75 19.16
C LYS A 374 -17.27 -2.37 19.16
N LYS A 375 -16.79 -1.45 20.00
CA LYS A 375 -17.33 -0.10 20.07
C LYS A 375 -16.69 0.76 18.99
N GLU A 376 -17.53 1.52 18.26
CA GLU A 376 -17.06 2.62 17.45
C GLU A 376 -16.08 3.48 18.23
N GLN A 377 -14.87 3.63 17.72
CA GLN A 377 -13.87 4.51 18.28
C GLN A 377 -13.66 5.66 17.30
N PRO A 378 -13.89 6.91 17.68
CA PRO A 378 -13.56 8.04 16.82
C PRO A 378 -12.03 8.21 16.82
N VAL A 379 -11.37 7.78 15.75
CA VAL A 379 -9.91 7.84 15.57
C VAL A 379 -9.55 8.31 14.16
N GLN A 380 -8.33 8.81 13.98
CA GLN A 380 -7.72 9.07 12.67
C GLN A 380 -6.54 8.11 12.45
N TYR A 381 -6.85 6.86 12.23
CA TYR A 381 -5.87 5.83 11.92
C TYR A 381 -5.65 5.77 10.40
N ILE A 382 -4.39 5.74 9.95
CA ILE A 382 -4.03 5.78 8.53
C ILE A 382 -4.81 4.77 7.70
N ALA A 383 -4.87 3.52 8.11
CA ALA A 383 -5.55 2.44 7.39
C ALA A 383 -7.07 2.64 7.21
N GLY A 384 -7.69 3.51 7.99
CA GLY A 384 -9.13 3.83 7.91
C GLY A 384 -9.44 5.24 7.41
N LEU A 385 -8.44 6.03 7.02
CA LEU A 385 -8.63 7.40 6.51
C LEU A 385 -9.10 7.43 5.06
N PHE A 386 -8.66 6.46 4.25
CA PHE A 386 -8.89 6.47 2.80
C PHE A 386 -10.26 5.91 2.47
N LYS A 387 -11.24 6.82 2.33
CA LYS A 387 -12.60 6.45 1.93
C LYS A 387 -12.67 6.34 0.42
N GLY A 388 -13.17 5.19 -0.06
CA GLY A 388 -13.36 4.93 -1.48
C GLY A 388 -14.36 5.89 -2.13
N THR A 389 -14.30 5.95 -3.45
CA THR A 389 -15.24 6.74 -4.27
C THR A 389 -15.66 5.93 -5.49
N MET A 390 -16.78 6.33 -6.08
CA MET A 390 -17.22 5.85 -7.39
C MET A 390 -17.07 7.01 -8.39
N SER A 391 -16.17 6.87 -9.36
CA SER A 391 -16.16 7.76 -10.52
C SER A 391 -17.24 7.33 -11.50
N ILE A 392 -18.10 8.26 -11.95
CA ILE A 392 -19.18 8.02 -12.91
C ILE A 392 -18.91 8.93 -14.12
N ILE A 393 -18.48 8.31 -15.22
CA ILE A 393 -17.91 9.00 -16.37
C ILE A 393 -18.75 8.69 -17.61
N PRO A 394 -19.33 9.67 -18.31
CA PRO A 394 -19.91 9.43 -19.63
C PRO A 394 -18.86 8.86 -20.58
N GLU A 395 -19.22 7.86 -21.41
CA GLU A 395 -18.28 7.35 -22.40
C GLU A 395 -17.76 8.49 -23.28
N PRO A 396 -16.43 8.75 -23.30
CA PRO A 396 -15.87 9.87 -24.03
C PRO A 396 -15.88 9.63 -25.55
N ASP A 397 -16.05 10.70 -26.32
CA ASP A 397 -15.69 10.71 -27.73
C ASP A 397 -14.14 10.71 -27.90
N GLU A 398 -13.66 10.60 -29.14
CA GLU A 398 -12.21 10.53 -29.42
C GLU A 398 -11.46 11.79 -28.97
N LYS A 399 -12.09 12.98 -29.11
CA LYS A 399 -11.46 14.24 -28.70
C LYS A 399 -11.29 14.28 -27.18
N LEU A 400 -12.36 14.02 -26.45
CA LEU A 400 -12.36 14.05 -24.99
C LEU A 400 -11.42 12.96 -24.43
N LEU A 401 -11.35 11.78 -25.08
CA LEU A 401 -10.40 10.71 -24.70
C LEU A 401 -8.95 11.18 -24.91
N GLY A 402 -8.69 11.94 -25.97
CA GLY A 402 -7.39 12.58 -26.17
C GLY A 402 -7.01 13.55 -25.07
N ASP A 403 -7.96 14.42 -24.66
CA ASP A 403 -7.77 15.38 -23.55
C ASP A 403 -7.55 14.64 -22.22
N TYR A 404 -8.31 13.57 -21.94
CA TYR A 404 -8.12 12.71 -20.77
C TYR A 404 -6.77 12.02 -20.75
N SER A 405 -6.32 11.52 -21.90
CA SER A 405 -5.01 10.89 -22.02
C SER A 405 -3.88 11.87 -21.70
N ALA A 406 -3.95 13.09 -22.25
CA ALA A 406 -3.00 14.13 -21.93
C ALA A 406 -2.98 14.46 -20.42
N GLN A 407 -4.16 14.46 -19.78
CA GLN A 407 -4.27 14.70 -18.35
C GLN A 407 -3.66 13.55 -17.52
N VAL A 408 -3.82 12.29 -17.92
CA VAL A 408 -3.18 11.13 -17.25
C VAL A 408 -1.67 11.27 -17.30
N TYR A 409 -1.09 11.60 -18.45
CA TYR A 409 0.35 11.83 -18.56
C TYR A 409 0.84 13.02 -17.71
N GLN A 410 0.02 14.06 -17.52
CA GLN A 410 0.34 15.20 -16.65
C GLN A 410 0.25 14.84 -15.15
N ASN A 411 -0.60 13.90 -14.79
CA ASN A 411 -0.76 13.43 -13.41
C ASN A 411 0.38 12.49 -12.97
N THR A 412 1.00 11.85 -13.94
CA THR A 412 1.99 10.79 -13.71
C THR A 412 3.39 11.34 -13.88
N PRO A 413 4.21 11.37 -12.83
CA PRO A 413 5.60 11.82 -12.95
C PRO A 413 6.49 10.83 -13.71
N TYR A 414 6.08 9.56 -13.83
CA TYR A 414 6.81 8.55 -14.60
C TYR A 414 6.84 8.88 -16.10
N THR A 415 8.02 8.77 -16.68
CA THR A 415 8.25 8.86 -18.11
C THR A 415 9.25 7.79 -18.54
N LYS A 416 9.19 7.34 -19.80
CA LYS A 416 10.15 6.35 -20.33
C LYS A 416 11.60 6.83 -20.23
N THR A 417 11.81 8.12 -20.35
CA THR A 417 13.13 8.74 -20.17
C THR A 417 13.62 8.66 -18.72
N GLY A 418 12.72 8.73 -17.75
CA GLY A 418 13.01 8.63 -16.31
C GLY A 418 13.63 7.29 -15.91
N GLU A 419 13.43 6.23 -16.66
CA GLU A 419 14.06 4.95 -16.40
C GLU A 419 15.60 5.02 -16.50
N LEU A 420 16.11 5.83 -17.41
CA LEU A 420 17.54 5.95 -17.69
C LEU A 420 18.15 7.24 -17.17
N LEU A 421 17.36 8.31 -17.10
CA LEU A 421 17.81 9.65 -16.72
C LEU A 421 17.05 10.13 -15.50
N ALA A 422 17.78 10.73 -14.57
CA ALA A 422 17.23 11.29 -13.34
C ALA A 422 17.61 12.78 -13.19
N LYS A 423 16.83 13.51 -12.42
CA LYS A 423 17.17 14.88 -12.01
C LYS A 423 18.44 14.85 -11.14
N GLY A 424 19.28 15.87 -11.28
CA GLY A 424 20.52 15.94 -10.52
C GLY A 424 21.31 17.20 -10.85
N GLU A 425 22.54 17.24 -10.39
CA GLU A 425 23.52 18.31 -10.61
C GLU A 425 24.82 17.71 -11.14
N PRO A 426 25.42 18.26 -12.19
CA PRO A 426 26.69 17.78 -12.70
C PRO A 426 27.78 17.73 -11.63
N GLY A 427 28.50 16.61 -11.54
CA GLY A 427 29.51 16.38 -10.53
C GLY A 427 29.02 15.98 -9.15
N ASN A 428 27.69 15.86 -8.95
CA ASN A 428 27.13 15.33 -7.71
C ASN A 428 27.48 13.85 -7.55
N PRO A 429 27.69 13.35 -6.32
CA PRO A 429 27.89 11.92 -6.07
C PRO A 429 26.77 11.01 -6.58
N ILE A 430 25.57 11.55 -6.69
CA ILE A 430 24.43 10.81 -7.24
C ILE A 430 24.39 11.00 -8.75
N PRO A 431 24.59 9.94 -9.53
CA PRO A 431 24.58 10.01 -10.99
C PRO A 431 23.23 10.47 -11.56
N MET A 432 23.26 11.18 -12.67
CA MET A 432 22.05 11.59 -13.40
C MET A 432 21.62 10.57 -14.44
N LYS A 433 22.40 9.52 -14.64
CA LYS A 433 22.09 8.45 -15.60
C LYS A 433 22.42 7.09 -14.99
N VAL A 434 21.53 6.14 -15.23
CA VAL A 434 21.72 4.74 -14.85
C VAL A 434 22.99 4.17 -15.50
N GLY A 435 23.80 3.48 -14.70
CA GLY A 435 25.06 2.89 -15.13
C GLY A 435 26.28 3.85 -15.11
N ASP A 436 26.06 5.15 -14.87
CA ASP A 436 27.19 6.04 -14.60
C ASP A 436 27.77 5.74 -13.22
N SER A 437 29.08 5.94 -13.07
CA SER A 437 29.79 5.60 -11.83
C SER A 437 29.54 6.63 -10.73
N SER A 438 29.27 6.16 -9.52
CA SER A 438 29.25 6.94 -8.29
C SER A 438 30.58 6.78 -7.52
N PRO A 439 31.04 7.80 -6.79
CA PRO A 439 32.13 7.65 -5.80
C PRO A 439 31.70 6.83 -4.58
N ILE A 440 30.38 6.66 -4.35
CA ILE A 440 29.82 5.84 -3.27
C ILE A 440 29.78 4.39 -3.75
N LYS A 441 30.35 3.48 -2.95
CA LYS A 441 30.46 2.06 -3.29
C LYS A 441 29.69 1.15 -2.34
N HIS A 442 29.43 1.63 -1.12
CA HIS A 442 28.74 0.87 -0.09
C HIS A 442 27.52 1.64 0.37
N VAL A 443 26.36 1.04 0.19
CA VAL A 443 25.07 1.54 0.66
C VAL A 443 24.61 0.66 1.81
N PHE A 444 24.28 1.32 2.93
CA PHE A 444 23.62 0.71 4.08
C PHE A 444 22.20 1.24 4.16
N TYR A 445 21.22 0.36 4.10
CA TYR A 445 19.82 0.68 4.08
C TYR A 445 19.16 0.07 5.31
N ILE A 446 18.85 0.92 6.31
CA ILE A 446 18.34 0.52 7.61
C ILE A 446 16.85 0.78 7.65
N ILE A 447 16.06 -0.25 7.92
CA ILE A 447 14.62 -0.17 8.11
C ILE A 447 14.28 -0.26 9.60
N LYS A 448 13.43 0.64 10.05
CA LYS A 448 12.90 0.78 11.39
C LYS A 448 11.37 0.61 11.38
N GLU A 449 10.71 0.73 12.52
CA GLU A 449 9.32 0.34 12.72
C GLU A 449 8.40 1.50 13.16
N ASN A 450 7.53 1.88 12.24
CA ASN A 450 6.22 2.50 12.44
C ASN A 450 6.19 3.85 13.17
N ARG A 451 7.02 4.85 12.77
CA ARG A 451 6.98 6.18 13.38
C ARG A 451 6.64 7.28 12.38
N THR A 452 5.78 8.22 12.80
CA THR A 452 5.58 9.47 12.07
C THR A 452 6.68 10.48 12.38
N TYR A 453 6.86 11.45 11.49
CA TYR A 453 7.79 12.56 11.70
C TYR A 453 7.52 13.31 13.00
N ASP A 454 6.27 13.67 13.28
CA ASP A 454 5.92 14.45 14.48
C ASP A 454 6.12 13.67 15.79
N GLN A 455 6.01 12.34 15.78
CA GLN A 455 6.26 11.55 16.99
C GLN A 455 7.73 11.64 17.46
N VAL A 456 8.67 11.78 16.53
CA VAL A 456 10.12 11.75 16.83
C VAL A 456 10.74 13.12 16.68
N LEU A 457 10.57 13.78 15.54
CA LEU A 457 11.26 15.03 15.18
C LEU A 457 10.36 16.28 15.28
N GLY A 458 9.12 16.14 15.80
CA GLY A 458 8.19 17.26 15.93
C GLY A 458 8.68 18.40 16.83
N ASP A 459 9.71 18.19 17.65
CA ASP A 459 10.37 19.21 18.50
C ASP A 459 11.60 19.86 17.84
N VAL A 460 11.98 19.45 16.61
CA VAL A 460 13.07 20.06 15.85
C VAL A 460 12.59 21.37 15.21
N LYS A 461 13.11 22.48 15.68
CA LYS A 461 12.62 23.84 15.33
C LYS A 461 12.88 24.24 13.88
N GLU A 462 13.91 23.70 13.27
CA GLU A 462 14.32 23.97 11.90
C GLU A 462 13.42 23.31 10.86
N GLY A 463 12.64 22.30 11.28
CA GLY A 463 11.71 21.54 10.43
C GLY A 463 10.26 21.94 10.67
N ASN A 464 9.38 21.42 9.81
CA ASN A 464 7.94 21.58 9.92
C ASN A 464 7.34 20.54 10.88
N GLY A 465 7.62 20.68 12.20
CA GLY A 465 7.15 19.76 13.24
C GLY A 465 6.08 20.35 14.14
N ASP A 466 5.22 19.48 14.72
CA ASP A 466 4.30 19.81 15.80
C ASP A 466 4.76 19.18 17.11
N SER A 467 5.35 20.03 17.99
CA SER A 467 5.89 19.57 19.28
C SER A 467 4.83 19.00 20.23
N SER A 468 3.54 19.28 20.02
CA SER A 468 2.46 18.71 20.83
C SER A 468 2.23 17.21 20.56
N LEU A 469 2.64 16.73 19.37
CA LEU A 469 2.50 15.35 18.92
C LEU A 469 3.71 14.47 19.27
N VAL A 470 4.81 15.07 19.71
CA VAL A 470 6.04 14.36 20.07
C VAL A 470 5.83 13.36 21.19
N LEU A 471 6.18 12.11 20.97
CA LEU A 471 6.25 11.04 21.97
C LEU A 471 7.69 10.73 22.38
N PHE A 472 8.61 10.71 21.41
CA PHE A 472 9.99 10.26 21.53
C PHE A 472 10.96 11.34 21.07
N GLY A 473 10.82 12.56 21.62
CA GLY A 473 11.65 13.70 21.29
C GLY A 473 13.11 13.55 21.77
N ASN A 474 13.90 14.59 21.66
CA ASN A 474 15.35 14.61 21.86
C ASN A 474 15.86 13.93 23.15
N ARG A 475 15.04 13.89 24.22
CA ARG A 475 15.43 13.14 25.44
C ARG A 475 15.54 11.63 25.20
N ILE A 476 14.67 11.08 24.35
CA ILE A 476 14.59 9.64 24.09
C ILE A 476 15.41 9.25 22.87
N THR A 477 15.48 10.14 21.89
CA THR A 477 16.16 9.92 20.61
C THR A 477 17.29 10.93 20.36
N PRO A 478 18.28 11.06 21.29
CA PRO A 478 19.34 12.04 21.14
C PRO A 478 20.20 11.82 19.89
N ASN A 479 20.41 10.56 19.45
CA ASN A 479 21.21 10.24 18.28
C ASN A 479 20.50 10.59 16.98
N GLN A 480 19.22 10.26 16.85
CA GLN A 480 18.41 10.63 15.68
C GLN A 480 18.35 12.16 15.54
N HIS A 481 18.19 12.89 16.65
CA HIS A 481 18.27 14.36 16.65
C HIS A 481 19.67 14.89 16.30
N ALA A 482 20.72 14.23 16.79
CA ALA A 482 22.10 14.60 16.43
C ALA A 482 22.37 14.38 14.94
N ILE A 483 21.91 13.25 14.37
CA ILE A 483 22.08 12.94 12.95
C ILE A 483 21.41 14.01 12.07
N VAL A 484 20.15 14.37 12.34
CA VAL A 484 19.48 15.41 11.50
C VAL A 484 20.08 16.80 11.67
N LYS A 485 20.68 17.11 12.82
CA LYS A 485 21.39 18.38 13.04
C LYS A 485 22.76 18.41 12.37
N GLU A 486 23.45 17.28 12.41
CA GLU A 486 24.81 17.20 11.87
C GLU A 486 24.82 17.00 10.36
N PHE A 487 23.90 16.23 9.81
CA PHE A 487 23.80 15.93 8.37
C PHE A 487 22.63 16.69 7.74
N VAL A 488 21.57 16.00 7.36
CA VAL A 488 20.44 16.59 6.66
C VAL A 488 19.15 16.39 7.44
N LEU A 489 18.42 17.48 7.69
CA LEU A 489 17.05 17.44 8.15
C LEU A 489 16.11 17.42 6.95
N LEU A 490 15.25 16.40 6.89
CA LEU A 490 14.22 16.21 5.87
C LEU A 490 12.86 16.25 6.58
N ASP A 491 12.06 17.28 6.35
CA ASP A 491 10.77 17.46 7.01
C ASP A 491 9.56 17.26 6.08
N ASN A 492 9.84 16.80 4.85
CA ASN A 492 8.84 16.60 3.80
C ASN A 492 9.07 15.23 3.11
N PHE A 493 9.23 14.18 3.94
CA PHE A 493 9.42 12.80 3.51
C PHE A 493 8.20 11.96 3.87
N TYR A 494 7.78 11.07 2.97
CA TYR A 494 6.59 10.23 3.09
C TYR A 494 6.95 8.77 2.81
N VAL A 495 6.47 7.86 3.65
CA VAL A 495 6.46 6.43 3.31
C VAL A 495 5.39 6.17 2.25
N ASP A 496 5.63 5.20 1.36
CA ASP A 496 4.70 4.88 0.27
C ASP A 496 3.63 3.85 0.70
N ALA A 497 3.77 3.29 1.91
CA ALA A 497 2.93 2.26 2.50
C ALA A 497 2.02 2.78 3.62
N GLU A 498 0.98 2.03 3.92
CA GLU A 498 0.08 2.33 5.03
C GLU A 498 0.38 1.52 6.31
N VAL A 499 0.93 0.30 6.18
CA VAL A 499 1.22 -0.65 7.27
C VAL A 499 2.46 -1.50 6.93
N SER A 500 3.04 -2.23 7.91
CA SER A 500 4.28 -2.97 7.66
C SER A 500 4.11 -4.12 6.65
N MET A 501 2.93 -4.73 6.54
CA MET A 501 2.67 -5.81 5.58
C MET A 501 2.90 -5.38 4.12
N ASP A 502 2.63 -4.14 3.75
CA ASP A 502 2.98 -3.56 2.45
C ASP A 502 4.27 -2.72 2.52
N GLY A 503 4.64 -2.19 3.70
CA GLY A 503 5.78 -1.33 3.94
C GLY A 503 7.13 -1.94 3.58
N HIS A 504 7.43 -3.14 4.06
CA HIS A 504 8.65 -3.84 3.70
C HIS A 504 8.70 -4.21 2.21
N ASN A 505 7.55 -4.52 1.59
CA ASN A 505 7.49 -4.75 0.15
C ASN A 505 7.73 -3.46 -0.65
N TRP A 506 7.16 -2.32 -0.22
CA TRP A 506 7.47 -1.01 -0.78
C TRP A 506 8.95 -0.65 -0.64
N SER A 507 9.50 -0.85 0.56
CA SER A 507 10.90 -0.54 0.88
C SER A 507 11.91 -1.38 0.10
N MET A 508 11.57 -2.62 -0.27
CA MET A 508 12.48 -3.53 -0.97
C MET A 508 12.12 -3.76 -2.44
N GLY A 509 10.95 -3.35 -2.90
CA GLY A 509 10.47 -3.63 -4.25
C GLY A 509 9.89 -2.45 -5.00
N ALA A 510 9.85 -1.26 -4.38
CA ALA A 510 9.29 -0.03 -4.93
C ALA A 510 7.79 -0.08 -5.30
N TYR A 511 7.08 -1.12 -4.92
CA TYR A 511 5.62 -1.21 -4.91
C TYR A 511 5.16 -2.44 -4.12
N ALA A 512 3.92 -2.41 -3.63
CA ALA A 512 3.20 -3.57 -3.15
C ALA A 512 2.25 -4.04 -4.27
N ASN A 513 2.21 -5.35 -4.54
CA ASN A 513 1.35 -5.86 -5.61
C ASN A 513 -0.13 -5.89 -5.21
N ASP A 514 -1.01 -6.18 -6.16
CA ASP A 514 -2.46 -6.18 -5.95
C ASP A 514 -2.95 -7.17 -4.88
N TYR A 515 -2.20 -8.23 -4.62
CA TYR A 515 -2.50 -9.18 -3.56
C TYR A 515 -2.37 -8.52 -2.19
N LEU A 516 -1.24 -7.87 -1.92
CA LEU A 516 -0.99 -7.19 -0.64
C LEU A 516 -2.00 -6.06 -0.42
N GLU A 517 -2.15 -5.16 -1.39
CA GLU A 517 -3.04 -4.00 -1.31
C GLU A 517 -4.51 -4.36 -1.04
N LYS A 518 -4.97 -5.53 -1.50
CA LYS A 518 -6.34 -6.00 -1.27
C LYS A 518 -6.52 -6.81 0.03
N ASN A 519 -5.45 -7.28 0.65
CA ASN A 519 -5.54 -8.24 1.76
C ASN A 519 -5.05 -7.71 3.11
N TRP A 520 -4.05 -6.82 3.17
CA TRP A 520 -3.54 -6.31 4.45
C TRP A 520 -4.67 -5.70 5.30
N VAL A 521 -5.60 -4.98 4.70
CA VAL A 521 -6.77 -4.36 5.37
C VAL A 521 -7.63 -5.34 6.17
N THR A 522 -7.69 -6.61 5.76
CA THR A 522 -8.44 -7.65 6.45
C THR A 522 -7.74 -8.07 7.73
N SER A 523 -6.42 -8.26 7.68
CA SER A 523 -5.59 -8.63 8.82
C SER A 523 -5.57 -7.50 9.85
N TYR A 524 -5.23 -6.30 9.45
CA TYR A 524 -5.16 -5.11 10.32
C TYR A 524 -6.54 -4.63 10.81
N GLY A 525 -7.60 -5.00 10.15
CA GLY A 525 -8.97 -4.80 10.62
C GLY A 525 -9.44 -5.84 11.66
N GLY A 526 -8.57 -6.73 12.11
CA GLY A 526 -8.93 -7.79 13.08
C GLY A 526 -9.92 -8.81 12.54
N ARG A 527 -9.98 -9.00 11.20
CA ARG A 527 -10.94 -9.90 10.54
C ARG A 527 -10.34 -11.26 10.16
N GLY A 528 -9.16 -11.57 10.65
CA GLY A 528 -8.39 -12.76 10.28
C GLY A 528 -7.55 -12.48 9.03
N GLY A 529 -6.71 -13.40 8.68
CA GLY A 529 -5.70 -13.27 7.66
C GLY A 529 -4.32 -13.60 8.24
N SER A 530 -3.34 -13.76 7.36
CA SER A 530 -1.95 -14.00 7.73
C SER A 530 -1.14 -12.76 7.37
N TYR A 531 0.01 -12.57 8.01
CA TYR A 531 1.03 -11.67 7.54
C TYR A 531 1.71 -12.33 6.34
N ASP A 532 1.46 -11.79 5.15
CA ASP A 532 1.87 -12.38 3.87
C ASP A 532 2.98 -11.58 3.15
N GLY A 533 3.42 -10.45 3.74
CA GLY A 533 4.54 -9.63 3.27
C GLY A 533 5.90 -10.32 3.42
N GLU A 534 6.98 -9.62 3.12
CA GLU A 534 8.37 -10.05 3.32
C GLU A 534 8.73 -11.43 2.75
N GLY A 535 8.13 -11.82 1.62
CA GLY A 535 8.40 -13.13 1.00
C GLY A 535 7.71 -14.33 1.65
N HIS A 536 6.90 -14.14 2.70
CA HIS A 536 6.20 -15.24 3.38
C HIS A 536 5.19 -15.97 2.49
N ARG A 537 4.67 -15.30 1.47
CA ARG A 537 3.73 -15.88 0.52
C ARG A 537 4.10 -15.50 -0.90
N ALA A 538 4.35 -16.46 -1.77
CA ALA A 538 4.86 -16.21 -3.12
C ALA A 538 3.98 -15.29 -3.96
N ILE A 539 2.64 -15.38 -3.83
CA ILE A 539 1.70 -14.50 -4.54
C ILE A 539 1.85 -13.02 -4.16
N ALA A 540 2.41 -12.73 -2.99
CA ALA A 540 2.66 -11.35 -2.52
C ALA A 540 3.96 -10.76 -3.07
N ASN A 541 4.81 -11.57 -3.73
CA ASN A 541 6.08 -11.11 -4.26
C ASN A 541 5.90 -10.33 -5.56
N ASN A 542 6.73 -9.32 -5.75
CA ASN A 542 6.76 -8.55 -6.97
C ASN A 542 7.29 -9.41 -8.14
N LYS A 543 6.71 -9.28 -9.33
CA LYS A 543 7.11 -10.06 -10.51
C LYS A 543 8.60 -9.93 -10.84
N GLY A 544 9.13 -8.73 -10.76
CA GLY A 544 10.54 -8.44 -11.00
C GLY A 544 11.47 -8.92 -9.89
N GLY A 545 10.94 -9.44 -8.80
CA GLY A 545 11.63 -9.66 -7.54
C GLY A 545 11.80 -8.35 -6.75
N PHE A 546 12.69 -8.39 -5.77
CA PHE A 546 13.02 -7.28 -4.89
C PHE A 546 14.38 -6.69 -5.25
N ILE A 547 14.83 -5.67 -4.54
CA ILE A 547 16.09 -4.97 -4.80
C ILE A 547 17.29 -5.92 -4.88
N TRP A 548 17.28 -7.02 -4.15
CA TRP A 548 18.35 -8.02 -4.19
C TRP A 548 18.38 -8.81 -5.51
N ASP A 549 17.21 -9.08 -6.13
CA ASP A 549 17.13 -9.66 -7.48
C ASP A 549 17.69 -8.69 -8.53
N HIS A 550 17.44 -7.38 -8.34
CA HIS A 550 18.02 -6.34 -9.20
C HIS A 550 19.53 -6.20 -9.00
N CYS A 551 20.02 -6.26 -7.76
CA CYS A 551 21.45 -6.33 -7.46
C CYS A 551 22.11 -7.53 -8.17
N LEU A 552 21.52 -8.71 -8.07
CA LEU A 552 22.03 -9.92 -8.71
C LEU A 552 22.15 -9.75 -10.22
N ARG A 553 21.08 -9.22 -10.88
CA ARG A 553 21.08 -8.95 -12.33
C ARG A 553 22.11 -7.91 -12.76
N ALA A 554 22.36 -6.92 -11.88
CA ALA A 554 23.34 -5.85 -12.13
C ALA A 554 24.78 -6.23 -11.74
N GLY A 555 24.99 -7.40 -11.13
CA GLY A 555 26.30 -7.81 -10.62
C GLY A 555 26.76 -7.03 -9.38
N VAL A 556 25.83 -6.45 -8.64
CA VAL A 556 26.07 -5.76 -7.38
C VAL A 556 26.03 -6.79 -6.25
N SER A 557 27.08 -6.83 -5.43
CA SER A 557 27.11 -7.70 -4.24
C SER A 557 26.17 -7.14 -3.16
N PHE A 558 25.47 -8.02 -2.46
CA PHE A 558 24.50 -7.63 -1.44
C PHE A 558 24.50 -8.57 -0.23
N ARG A 559 23.95 -8.08 0.88
CA ARG A 559 23.74 -8.86 2.11
C ARG A 559 22.60 -8.28 2.92
N THR A 560 21.80 -9.15 3.55
CA THR A 560 20.74 -8.75 4.46
C THR A 560 21.04 -9.14 5.91
N TYR A 561 20.58 -8.29 6.81
CA TYR A 561 20.59 -8.44 8.26
C TYR A 561 19.18 -8.25 8.80
N GLY A 562 18.37 -9.30 8.68
CA GLY A 562 17.01 -9.37 9.21
C GLY A 562 15.87 -9.00 8.26
N GLU A 563 16.13 -8.26 7.18
CA GLU A 563 15.11 -8.02 6.16
C GLU A 563 14.89 -9.26 5.29
N PHE A 564 13.63 -9.71 5.15
CA PHE A 564 13.23 -10.91 4.41
C PHE A 564 14.00 -12.18 4.84
N ALA A 565 14.41 -12.23 6.11
CA ALA A 565 15.19 -13.33 6.67
C ALA A 565 14.77 -13.62 8.13
N ASP A 566 13.64 -14.27 8.31
CA ASP A 566 13.10 -14.63 9.62
C ASP A 566 13.79 -15.84 10.22
N ASP A 567 13.81 -15.91 11.56
CA ASP A 567 14.38 -17.03 12.29
C ASP A 567 15.76 -17.45 11.76
N GLN A 568 16.55 -16.49 11.30
CA GLN A 568 17.89 -16.71 10.74
C GLN A 568 17.85 -17.57 9.46
N LYS A 569 16.81 -17.40 8.64
CA LYS A 569 16.63 -18.05 7.34
C LYS A 569 16.07 -17.06 6.33
N PRO A 570 16.47 -17.16 5.06
CA PRO A 570 15.90 -16.32 4.03
C PRO A 570 14.45 -16.73 3.71
N ASN A 571 13.58 -15.74 3.47
CA ASN A 571 12.20 -15.96 3.06
C ASN A 571 12.07 -16.11 1.54
N ILE A 572 13.07 -15.62 0.80
CA ILE A 572 13.09 -15.64 -0.67
C ILE A 572 14.41 -16.24 -1.19
N PRO A 573 14.37 -16.95 -2.34
CA PRO A 573 15.54 -17.70 -2.82
C PRO A 573 16.78 -16.86 -3.11
N VAL A 574 16.62 -15.62 -3.57
CA VAL A 574 17.76 -14.75 -3.93
C VAL A 574 18.66 -14.42 -2.74
N LEU A 575 18.14 -14.54 -1.51
CA LEU A 575 18.89 -14.29 -0.27
C LEU A 575 19.65 -15.52 0.26
N GLU A 576 19.51 -16.69 -0.36
CA GLU A 576 20.32 -17.86 -0.03
C GLU A 576 21.81 -17.49 -0.10
N ASP A 577 22.57 -17.78 0.94
CA ASP A 577 23.99 -17.40 1.11
C ASP A 577 24.29 -15.87 1.20
N HIS A 578 23.28 -15.00 1.09
CA HIS A 578 23.42 -13.55 1.16
C HIS A 578 22.83 -12.92 2.44
N TYR A 579 22.65 -13.69 3.49
CA TYR A 579 22.13 -13.21 4.78
C TYR A 579 23.10 -13.50 5.93
N CYS A 580 22.98 -12.72 7.00
CA CYS A 580 23.77 -12.96 8.21
C CYS A 580 23.08 -13.97 9.12
N LYS A 581 23.63 -15.20 9.19
CA LYS A 581 23.04 -16.33 9.96
C LYS A 581 22.98 -16.07 11.48
N SER A 582 23.80 -15.19 12.01
CA SER A 582 23.81 -14.85 13.43
C SER A 582 22.89 -13.69 13.78
N TYR A 583 22.36 -12.96 12.78
CA TYR A 583 21.55 -11.78 13.01
C TYR A 583 20.12 -12.16 13.42
N ARG A 584 19.64 -11.53 14.51
CA ARG A 584 18.28 -11.74 15.01
C ARG A 584 17.33 -10.74 14.34
N SER A 585 16.41 -11.21 13.52
CA SER A 585 15.38 -10.38 12.90
C SER A 585 14.31 -9.93 13.91
N TRP A 586 13.04 -10.19 13.65
CA TRP A 586 11.94 -9.80 14.54
C TRP A 586 11.99 -10.52 15.90
N ASP A 587 12.33 -9.80 16.94
CA ASP A 587 12.28 -10.22 18.34
C ASP A 587 12.38 -8.98 19.24
N LEU A 588 11.25 -8.45 19.71
CA LEU A 588 11.23 -7.26 20.58
C LEU A 588 11.86 -7.52 21.98
N GLY A 589 12.13 -8.78 22.30
CA GLY A 589 12.92 -9.14 23.49
C GLY A 589 14.43 -9.07 23.30
N PHE A 590 14.89 -8.83 22.04
CA PHE A 590 16.31 -8.73 21.69
C PHE A 590 16.64 -7.28 21.34
N MET A 591 17.58 -6.68 22.02
CA MET A 591 17.91 -5.26 21.89
C MET A 591 18.56 -4.93 20.55
N ASP A 592 18.28 -3.74 20.01
CA ASP A 592 18.91 -3.26 18.76
C ASP A 592 20.40 -2.96 18.92
N THR A 593 20.86 -2.56 20.10
CA THR A 593 22.29 -2.47 20.42
C THR A 593 22.98 -3.84 20.36
N ALA A 594 22.27 -4.93 20.67
CA ALA A 594 22.79 -6.29 20.47
C ALA A 594 22.77 -6.69 18.98
N ARG A 595 21.75 -6.27 18.20
CA ARG A 595 21.73 -6.42 16.74
C ARG A 595 22.88 -5.66 16.08
N PHE A 596 23.14 -4.44 16.51
CA PHE A 596 24.30 -3.69 16.08
C PHE A 596 25.61 -4.47 16.33
N THR A 597 25.76 -5.10 17.50
CA THR A 597 26.94 -5.92 17.81
C THR A 597 27.07 -7.12 16.85
N GLN A 598 25.96 -7.77 16.49
CA GLN A 598 25.97 -8.86 15.51
C GLN A 598 26.34 -8.36 14.10
N TRP A 599 25.76 -7.23 13.66
CA TRP A 599 26.11 -6.59 12.39
C TRP A 599 27.57 -6.21 12.35
N LYS A 600 28.09 -5.57 13.42
CA LYS A 600 29.47 -5.14 13.53
C LYS A 600 30.46 -6.29 13.37
N ALA A 601 30.20 -7.41 14.02
CA ALA A 601 31.07 -8.58 13.93
C ALA A 601 31.17 -9.13 12.50
N ASP A 602 30.06 -9.19 11.78
CA ASP A 602 30.02 -9.63 10.38
C ASP A 602 30.65 -8.58 9.44
N PHE A 603 30.35 -7.29 9.66
CA PHE A 603 30.98 -6.18 8.94
C PHE A 603 32.52 -6.21 9.05
N ASP A 604 33.05 -6.35 10.27
CA ASP A 604 34.51 -6.41 10.49
C ASP A 604 35.15 -7.61 9.77
N SER A 605 34.47 -8.75 9.78
CA SER A 605 34.95 -9.95 9.08
C SER A 605 34.97 -9.76 7.56
N LEU A 606 33.91 -9.19 7.00
CA LEU A 606 33.80 -8.90 5.56
C LEU A 606 34.77 -7.82 5.11
N LEU A 607 34.96 -6.78 5.94
CA LEU A 607 35.91 -5.70 5.67
C LEU A 607 37.34 -6.24 5.67
N ALA A 608 37.71 -7.05 6.65
CA ALA A 608 39.03 -7.68 6.73
C ALA A 608 39.29 -8.64 5.56
N ALA A 609 38.27 -9.31 5.06
CA ALA A 609 38.34 -10.19 3.89
C ALA A 609 38.34 -9.44 2.55
N GLY A 610 38.15 -8.11 2.54
CA GLY A 610 37.96 -7.32 1.32
C GLY A 610 36.69 -7.71 0.52
N ALA A 611 35.67 -8.21 1.23
CA ALA A 611 34.44 -8.76 0.66
C ALA A 611 33.18 -7.98 1.10
N LEU A 612 33.34 -6.73 1.56
CA LEU A 612 32.21 -5.91 1.98
C LEU A 612 31.26 -5.68 0.79
N PRO A 613 29.97 -6.02 0.90
CA PRO A 613 29.02 -5.87 -0.19
C PRO A 613 28.74 -4.41 -0.58
N GLY A 614 28.36 -4.20 -1.84
CA GLY A 614 27.91 -2.89 -2.33
C GLY A 614 26.58 -2.45 -1.75
N PHE A 615 25.67 -3.40 -1.48
CA PHE A 615 24.35 -3.12 -0.89
C PHE A 615 24.11 -3.96 0.37
N ASN A 616 23.71 -3.31 1.46
CA ASN A 616 23.50 -3.93 2.76
C ASN A 616 22.18 -3.45 3.34
N THR A 617 21.22 -4.35 3.58
CA THR A 617 19.97 -4.07 4.28
C THR A 617 20.06 -4.50 5.74
N VAL A 618 19.57 -3.67 6.66
CA VAL A 618 19.62 -3.91 8.10
C VAL A 618 18.27 -3.58 8.71
N ARG A 619 17.79 -4.41 9.62
CA ARG A 619 16.55 -4.18 10.36
C ARG A 619 16.84 -3.85 11.81
N PHE A 620 16.34 -2.69 12.29
CA PHE A 620 16.31 -2.30 13.70
C PHE A 620 14.86 -2.03 14.10
N GLY A 621 14.19 -3.00 14.71
CA GLY A 621 12.74 -2.98 14.94
C GLY A 621 12.30 -2.66 16.36
N ASN A 622 13.22 -2.33 17.31
CA ASN A 622 12.81 -2.13 18.71
C ASN A 622 11.99 -0.87 18.94
N ASP A 623 12.05 0.12 18.06
CA ASP A 623 11.20 1.32 18.18
C ASP A 623 9.70 1.03 18.00
N HIS A 624 9.32 -0.14 17.45
CA HIS A 624 7.95 -0.65 17.52
C HIS A 624 7.43 -0.74 18.96
N THR A 625 8.24 -1.13 19.93
CA THR A 625 7.95 -1.33 21.34
C THR A 625 6.99 -2.50 21.66
N GLU A 626 6.90 -2.91 22.93
CA GLU A 626 5.85 -3.82 23.44
C GLU A 626 4.78 -3.08 24.29
N GLY A 627 4.66 -1.77 24.12
CA GLY A 627 3.74 -0.95 24.90
C GLY A 627 4.04 -0.98 26.40
N LEU A 628 2.99 -1.08 27.22
CA LEU A 628 3.11 -1.09 28.69
C LEU A 628 3.05 -2.50 29.29
N ARG A 629 3.45 -3.51 28.57
CA ARG A 629 3.44 -4.93 29.00
C ARG A 629 4.33 -5.09 30.23
N ARG A 630 3.71 -5.48 31.37
CA ARG A 630 4.42 -5.60 32.66
C ARG A 630 5.56 -6.60 32.58
N GLY A 631 6.73 -6.22 33.07
CA GLY A 631 7.97 -7.02 33.04
C GLY A 631 8.77 -6.94 31.74
N LYS A 632 8.21 -6.32 30.69
CA LYS A 632 8.91 -5.99 29.44
C LYS A 632 9.47 -4.58 29.52
N LEU A 633 10.36 -4.21 28.63
CA LEU A 633 10.94 -2.87 28.57
C LEU A 633 9.85 -1.81 28.41
N THR A 634 10.10 -0.63 28.97
CA THR A 634 9.22 0.52 28.74
C THR A 634 9.32 0.99 27.27
N PRO A 635 8.29 1.66 26.73
CA PRO A 635 8.40 2.26 25.40
C PRO A 635 9.60 3.20 25.25
N PHE A 636 9.96 3.93 26.31
CA PHE A 636 11.14 4.77 26.30
C PHE A 636 12.44 3.97 26.23
N ALA A 637 12.53 2.85 26.94
CA ALA A 637 13.71 2.00 26.90
C ALA A 637 13.88 1.34 25.52
N HIS A 638 12.79 0.87 24.91
CA HIS A 638 12.80 0.30 23.57
C HIS A 638 13.26 1.30 22.51
N VAL A 639 12.65 2.49 22.46
CA VAL A 639 13.01 3.51 21.45
C VAL A 639 14.39 4.09 21.70
N ALA A 640 14.81 4.23 22.96
CA ALA A 640 16.17 4.70 23.29
C ALA A 640 17.25 3.67 22.95
N ASP A 641 16.94 2.38 23.06
CA ASP A 641 17.83 1.30 22.61
C ASP A 641 18.00 1.33 21.07
N ASN A 642 16.92 1.48 20.33
CA ASN A 642 16.94 1.67 18.88
C ASN A 642 17.75 2.92 18.49
N ASP A 643 17.50 4.06 19.15
CA ASP A 643 18.23 5.32 18.92
C ASP A 643 19.74 5.17 19.16
N LEU A 644 20.12 4.48 20.24
CA LEU A 644 21.52 4.24 20.55
C LEU A 644 22.16 3.32 19.50
N ALA A 645 21.48 2.26 19.08
CA ALA A 645 21.95 1.35 18.03
C ALA A 645 22.19 2.09 16.70
N VAL A 646 21.27 2.97 16.32
CA VAL A 646 21.43 3.84 15.14
C VAL A 646 22.63 4.77 15.29
N GLY A 647 22.78 5.40 16.45
CA GLY A 647 23.94 6.27 16.73
C GLY A 647 25.26 5.53 16.68
N GLU A 648 25.36 4.36 17.33
CA GLU A 648 26.56 3.51 17.32
C GLU A 648 26.89 2.98 15.92
N PHE A 649 25.86 2.67 15.13
CA PHE A 649 26.04 2.25 13.74
C PHE A 649 26.70 3.36 12.90
N VAL A 650 26.15 4.57 12.95
CA VAL A 650 26.70 5.73 12.19
C VAL A 650 28.09 6.10 12.71
N GLU A 651 28.29 6.09 14.04
CA GLU A 651 29.61 6.34 14.63
C GLU A 651 30.65 5.33 14.14
N TYR A 652 30.31 4.04 14.24
CA TYR A 652 31.25 2.97 13.87
C TYR A 652 31.61 3.02 12.39
N LEU A 653 30.63 3.18 11.53
CA LEU A 653 30.88 3.32 10.10
C LEU A 653 31.64 4.57 9.75
N SER A 654 31.39 5.72 10.45
CA SER A 654 32.07 6.98 10.21
C SER A 654 33.56 6.94 10.57
N LYS A 655 33.95 6.02 11.45
CA LYS A 655 35.36 5.77 11.85
C LYS A 655 36.04 4.70 10.99
N SER A 656 35.28 4.04 10.11
CA SER A 656 35.80 2.97 9.26
C SER A 656 36.56 3.52 8.04
N PRO A 657 37.47 2.75 7.43
CA PRO A 657 38.20 3.16 6.23
C PRO A 657 37.27 3.35 5.00
N VAL A 658 36.06 2.80 5.00
CA VAL A 658 35.12 2.88 3.89
C VAL A 658 34.15 4.07 3.98
N TRP A 659 34.22 4.89 5.03
CA TRP A 659 33.35 6.04 5.24
C TRP A 659 33.23 6.97 4.04
N LYS A 660 34.38 7.26 3.42
CA LYS A 660 34.47 8.16 2.25
C LYS A 660 33.59 7.72 1.07
N GLU A 661 33.39 6.43 0.93
CA GLU A 661 32.67 5.80 -0.17
C GLU A 661 31.39 5.06 0.30
N SER A 662 30.88 5.47 1.48
CA SER A 662 29.69 4.90 2.10
C SER A 662 28.59 5.93 2.29
N VAL A 663 27.34 5.45 2.22
CA VAL A 663 26.15 6.18 2.63
C VAL A 663 25.24 5.25 3.44
N VAL A 664 24.59 5.83 4.45
CA VAL A 664 23.54 5.18 5.25
C VAL A 664 22.24 5.91 5.02
N PHE A 665 21.20 5.19 4.63
CA PHE A 665 19.82 5.64 4.66
C PHE A 665 19.09 4.89 5.78
N ILE A 666 18.36 5.61 6.60
CA ILE A 666 17.61 5.05 7.74
C ILE A 666 16.21 5.61 7.67
N LEU A 667 15.20 4.75 7.55
CA LEU A 667 13.81 5.14 7.49
C LEU A 667 12.90 4.09 8.13
N GLU A 668 11.65 4.48 8.35
CA GLU A 668 10.60 3.56 8.79
C GLU A 668 10.04 2.82 7.57
N ASP A 669 9.52 1.61 7.77
CA ASP A 669 8.79 0.86 6.75
C ASP A 669 7.44 1.51 6.43
N ASP A 670 6.76 1.99 7.45
CA ASP A 670 5.50 2.72 7.40
C ASP A 670 5.38 3.77 8.53
N ALA A 671 4.26 4.50 8.58
CA ALA A 671 3.97 5.51 9.59
C ALA A 671 2.73 5.20 10.45
N GLN A 672 2.26 3.95 10.48
CA GLN A 672 0.94 3.60 11.03
C GLN A 672 0.74 3.93 12.50
N ASN A 673 1.80 3.97 13.29
CA ASN A 673 1.71 4.06 14.75
C ASN A 673 1.72 5.50 15.28
N GLY A 674 1.28 6.48 14.52
CA GLY A 674 1.27 7.79 15.07
C GLY A 674 0.49 8.88 14.35
N PRO A 675 0.29 10.01 15.03
CA PRO A 675 -0.27 11.20 14.44
C PRO A 675 0.77 12.01 13.69
N ASP A 676 0.33 12.71 12.63
CA ASP A 676 1.11 13.74 11.97
C ASP A 676 0.19 14.88 11.51
N HIS A 677 0.66 16.15 11.66
CA HIS A 677 -0.16 17.31 11.35
C HIS A 677 -0.14 17.68 9.86
N VAL A 678 0.75 17.06 9.07
CA VAL A 678 0.86 17.32 7.63
C VAL A 678 0.17 16.25 6.82
N ASP A 679 0.59 14.98 6.99
CA ASP A 679 -0.01 13.84 6.30
C ASP A 679 0.26 12.55 7.09
N ALA A 680 -0.67 11.61 7.05
CA ALA A 680 -0.56 10.34 7.77
C ALA A 680 0.61 9.47 7.33
N HIS A 681 1.16 9.67 6.12
CA HIS A 681 2.33 8.97 5.61
C HIS A 681 3.65 9.67 5.96
N ARG A 682 3.63 10.87 6.57
CA ARG A 682 4.87 11.58 6.83
C ARG A 682 5.69 10.90 7.93
N SER A 683 6.92 10.56 7.60
CA SER A 683 7.80 9.74 8.43
C SER A 683 9.21 10.36 8.54
N PRO A 684 9.97 10.09 9.61
CA PRO A 684 11.35 10.54 9.69
C PRO A 684 12.25 9.72 8.75
N VAL A 685 13.23 10.38 8.16
CA VAL A 685 14.29 9.74 7.38
C VAL A 685 15.63 10.38 7.72
N TYR A 686 16.67 9.56 7.83
CA TYR A 686 18.01 10.01 8.20
C TYR A 686 18.99 9.58 7.13
N ILE A 687 19.93 10.46 6.81
CA ILE A 687 20.99 10.20 5.84
C ILE A 687 22.33 10.59 6.47
N ALA A 688 23.31 9.67 6.42
CA ALA A 688 24.66 9.93 6.89
C ALA A 688 25.69 9.34 5.91
N GLY A 689 26.83 9.98 5.77
CA GLY A 689 27.91 9.52 4.88
C GLY A 689 28.97 10.54 4.67
N GLY A 690 30.14 10.12 4.22
CA GLY A 690 31.27 11.04 3.96
C GLY A 690 31.00 12.08 2.87
N LEU A 691 30.05 11.78 1.95
CA LEU A 691 29.63 12.68 0.87
C LEU A 691 28.23 13.30 1.11
N VAL A 692 27.64 13.07 2.28
CA VAL A 692 26.37 13.71 2.68
C VAL A 692 26.65 15.13 3.19
N ARG A 693 25.80 16.08 2.83
CA ARG A 693 25.90 17.46 3.33
C ARG A 693 25.83 17.51 4.85
N ARG A 694 26.48 18.52 5.42
CA ARG A 694 26.41 18.80 6.85
C ARG A 694 25.56 20.04 7.10
N HIS A 695 24.80 20.02 8.22
CA HIS A 695 23.97 21.15 8.69
C HIS A 695 23.04 21.71 7.60
N PHE A 696 22.39 20.82 6.88
CA PHE A 696 21.51 21.18 5.75
C PHE A 696 20.06 20.82 6.05
N VAL A 697 19.14 21.71 5.71
CA VAL A 697 17.69 21.47 5.76
C VAL A 697 17.18 21.40 4.34
N ASP A 698 16.51 20.32 3.98
CA ASP A 698 15.87 20.17 2.68
C ASP A 698 14.36 19.92 2.84
N HIS A 699 13.58 20.88 2.34
CA HIS A 699 12.12 20.84 2.34
C HIS A 699 11.54 20.24 1.05
N ALA A 700 12.39 19.69 0.18
CA ALA A 700 11.91 19.02 -1.02
C ALA A 700 11.11 17.77 -0.66
N MET A 701 10.06 17.51 -1.44
CA MET A 701 9.22 16.33 -1.25
C MET A 701 9.95 15.08 -1.74
N TYR A 702 10.05 14.10 -0.85
CA TYR A 702 10.63 12.79 -1.11
C TYR A 702 9.72 11.68 -0.54
N SER A 703 9.91 10.46 -1.04
CA SER A 703 9.25 9.28 -0.50
C SER A 703 10.20 8.08 -0.38
N THR A 704 9.74 6.94 0.10
CA THR A 704 10.50 5.68 0.13
C THR A 704 11.10 5.38 -1.25
N THR A 705 10.34 5.57 -2.32
CA THR A 705 10.83 5.37 -3.69
C THR A 705 11.89 6.38 -4.12
N SER A 706 11.96 7.57 -3.50
CA SER A 706 13.09 8.51 -3.71
C SER A 706 14.40 7.98 -3.14
N VAL A 707 14.35 7.29 -2.00
CA VAL A 707 15.52 6.61 -1.41
C VAL A 707 15.97 5.48 -2.33
N LEU A 708 15.03 4.62 -2.77
CA LEU A 708 15.33 3.52 -3.68
C LEU A 708 15.94 4.02 -4.99
N ARG A 709 15.36 5.07 -5.60
CA ARG A 709 15.93 5.67 -6.82
C ARG A 709 17.34 6.19 -6.61
N THR A 710 17.61 6.77 -5.44
CA THR A 710 18.95 7.25 -5.10
C THR A 710 19.94 6.09 -4.97
N ILE A 711 19.54 5.00 -4.32
CA ILE A 711 20.33 3.77 -4.17
C ILE A 711 20.63 3.15 -5.54
N GLU A 712 19.64 3.03 -6.40
CA GLU A 712 19.79 2.49 -7.75
C GLU A 712 20.79 3.28 -8.60
N LEU A 713 20.69 4.60 -8.57
CA LEU A 713 21.64 5.47 -9.27
C LEU A 713 23.05 5.33 -8.73
N ILE A 714 23.23 5.25 -7.41
CA ILE A 714 24.55 5.00 -6.78
C ILE A 714 25.13 3.67 -7.26
N LEU A 715 24.33 2.63 -7.30
CA LEU A 715 24.74 1.25 -7.63
C LEU A 715 24.72 0.96 -9.13
N GLY A 716 24.29 1.93 -9.96
CA GLY A 716 24.21 1.80 -11.42
C GLY A 716 23.08 0.91 -11.92
N MET A 717 22.06 0.67 -11.09
CA MET A 717 20.93 -0.20 -11.39
C MET A 717 19.79 0.55 -12.08
N PRO A 718 19.05 -0.10 -13.00
CA PRO A 718 17.78 0.42 -13.49
C PRO A 718 16.71 0.38 -12.39
N PRO A 719 15.63 1.19 -12.51
CA PRO A 719 14.52 1.16 -11.54
C PRO A 719 13.78 -0.17 -11.56
N MET A 720 13.19 -0.53 -10.43
CA MET A 720 12.40 -1.75 -10.21
C MET A 720 10.98 -1.59 -10.71
N SER A 721 10.41 -0.40 -10.61
CA SER A 721 9.00 -0.10 -10.90
C SER A 721 8.85 1.26 -11.60
N GLN A 722 7.62 1.60 -11.95
CA GLN A 722 7.27 2.94 -12.44
C GLN A 722 7.40 4.01 -11.33
N TYR A 723 7.30 3.62 -10.07
CA TYR A 723 7.33 4.55 -8.94
C TYR A 723 8.73 5.08 -8.65
N ASP A 724 9.72 4.22 -8.51
CA ASP A 724 11.12 4.64 -8.32
C ASP A 724 11.68 5.29 -9.60
N ALA A 725 11.28 4.81 -10.81
CA ALA A 725 11.59 5.49 -12.06
C ALA A 725 11.08 6.95 -12.10
N ALA A 726 9.94 7.22 -11.44
CA ALA A 726 9.32 8.53 -11.35
C ALA A 726 9.87 9.40 -10.21
N ALA A 727 10.45 8.77 -9.21
CA ALA A 727 10.81 9.41 -7.96
C ALA A 727 11.91 10.48 -8.13
N ASN A 728 11.83 11.50 -7.29
CA ASN A 728 12.85 12.54 -7.23
C ASN A 728 14.05 12.03 -6.44
N PRO A 729 15.23 11.85 -7.05
CA PRO A 729 16.42 11.40 -6.30
C PRO A 729 16.88 12.45 -5.28
N MET A 730 17.48 12.01 -4.21
CA MET A 730 17.89 12.85 -3.07
C MET A 730 19.24 13.53 -3.28
N TRP A 731 19.60 13.85 -4.53
CA TRP A 731 20.89 14.45 -4.89
C TRP A 731 21.22 15.74 -4.11
N ARG A 732 20.21 16.51 -3.72
CA ARG A 732 20.37 17.75 -2.93
C ARG A 732 21.00 17.51 -1.56
N CYS A 733 20.84 16.29 -1.02
CA CYS A 733 21.40 15.89 0.27
C CYS A 733 22.91 15.61 0.20
N PHE A 734 23.51 15.63 -0.98
CA PHE A 734 24.90 15.24 -1.19
C PHE A 734 25.80 16.41 -1.55
N SER A 735 27.10 16.27 -1.23
CA SER A 735 28.16 17.22 -1.51
C SER A 735 29.24 16.60 -2.40
N GLN A 736 29.80 17.37 -3.31
CA GLN A 736 30.93 16.94 -4.13
C GLN A 736 32.23 16.81 -3.32
N THR A 737 32.30 17.50 -2.18
CA THR A 737 33.46 17.48 -1.30
C THR A 737 33.16 16.61 -0.08
N PRO A 738 33.92 15.54 0.14
CA PRO A 738 33.72 14.68 1.30
C PRO A 738 34.08 15.39 2.59
N ASN A 739 33.28 15.18 3.63
CA ASN A 739 33.58 15.54 5.00
C ASN A 739 33.86 14.25 5.78
N MET A 740 35.10 14.12 6.27
CA MET A 740 35.56 12.92 6.97
C MET A 740 35.49 13.02 8.48
N GLU A 741 34.90 14.09 9.02
CA GLU A 741 34.67 14.24 10.45
C GLU A 741 33.73 13.11 10.93
N PRO A 742 34.15 12.30 11.91
CA PRO A 742 33.36 11.18 12.37
C PRO A 742 32.16 11.68 13.19
N PHE A 743 31.02 10.98 13.06
CA PHE A 743 29.91 11.15 13.97
C PHE A 743 30.23 10.58 15.35
N HIS A 744 29.67 11.17 16.40
CA HIS A 744 29.83 10.70 17.76
C HIS A 744 28.48 10.35 18.35
N ALA A 745 28.27 9.07 18.66
CA ALA A 745 27.07 8.61 19.30
C ALA A 745 26.92 9.21 20.70
N LEU A 746 25.73 9.61 21.01
CA LEU A 746 25.36 10.14 22.31
C LEU A 746 24.82 9.00 23.21
N PRO A 747 25.16 8.99 24.50
CA PRO A 747 24.61 8.00 25.42
C PRO A 747 23.09 8.18 25.58
N ALA A 748 22.40 7.10 25.85
CA ALA A 748 20.98 7.16 26.18
C ALA A 748 20.75 7.98 27.45
N ASN A 749 19.70 8.81 27.42
CA ASN A 749 19.32 9.65 28.58
C ASN A 749 18.28 8.94 29.49
N VAL A 750 17.99 7.67 29.23
CA VAL A 750 17.07 6.84 30.00
C VAL A 750 17.71 5.47 30.25
N ASP A 751 17.22 4.77 31.27
CA ASP A 751 17.67 3.39 31.53
C ASP A 751 17.11 2.46 30.45
N LEU A 752 18.00 1.89 29.63
CA LEU A 752 17.64 0.97 28.55
C LEU A 752 17.06 -0.37 29.05
N LEU A 753 17.20 -0.67 30.35
CA LEU A 753 16.66 -1.87 30.97
C LEU A 753 15.42 -1.58 31.81
N GLU A 754 14.91 -0.34 31.78
CA GLU A 754 13.72 0.05 32.51
C GLU A 754 12.51 -0.79 32.07
N LYS A 755 11.86 -1.44 33.05
CA LYS A 755 10.73 -2.30 32.79
C LYS A 755 9.41 -1.71 33.26
N ASN A 756 8.34 -2.00 32.54
CA ASN A 756 7.00 -1.70 32.96
C ASN A 756 6.65 -2.45 34.25
N VAL A 757 6.44 -1.74 35.34
CA VAL A 757 6.10 -2.32 36.66
C VAL A 757 4.64 -2.07 37.04
N ALA A 758 4.02 -1.00 36.53
CA ALA A 758 2.66 -0.63 36.82
C ALA A 758 1.66 -1.70 36.29
N TRP A 759 0.55 -1.83 37.04
CA TRP A 759 -0.54 -2.72 36.64
C TRP A 759 -1.83 -1.90 36.53
N ASN A 760 -1.78 -0.84 35.70
CA ASN A 760 -2.89 0.00 35.39
C ASN A 760 -3.73 -0.57 34.22
N GLU A 761 -4.76 0.14 33.82
CA GLU A 761 -5.63 -0.27 32.69
C GLU A 761 -4.84 -0.49 31.39
N MET A 762 -3.91 0.40 31.05
CA MET A 762 -3.10 0.29 29.83
C MET A 762 -2.12 -0.89 29.88
N ALA A 763 -1.53 -1.17 31.06
CA ALA A 763 -0.71 -2.35 31.25
C ALA A 763 -1.50 -3.65 31.11
N LYS A 764 -2.75 -3.68 31.58
CA LYS A 764 -3.66 -4.84 31.39
C LYS A 764 -4.02 -5.04 29.91
N LYS A 765 -4.29 -3.97 29.18
CA LYS A 765 -4.54 -4.01 27.74
C LYS A 765 -3.29 -4.53 27.01
N SER A 766 -2.10 -4.00 27.32
CA SER A 766 -0.83 -4.47 26.75
C SER A 766 -0.56 -5.96 27.00
N ALA A 767 -0.89 -6.46 28.20
CA ALA A 767 -0.65 -7.86 28.55
C ALA A 767 -1.42 -8.86 27.67
N GLY A 768 -2.52 -8.41 27.06
CA GLY A 768 -3.34 -9.22 26.17
C GLY A 768 -2.91 -9.19 24.69
N LEU A 769 -1.86 -8.41 24.35
CA LEU A 769 -1.38 -8.27 22.98
C LEU A 769 -0.36 -9.36 22.63
N ASP A 770 -0.39 -9.82 21.39
CA ASP A 770 0.53 -10.84 20.87
C ASP A 770 1.68 -10.20 20.08
N PHE A 771 2.81 -10.02 20.75
CA PHE A 771 4.05 -9.49 20.16
C PHE A 771 5.00 -10.61 19.66
N THR A 772 4.51 -11.83 19.52
CA THR A 772 5.38 -12.97 19.08
C THR A 772 5.71 -12.94 17.60
N ARG A 773 4.93 -12.21 16.84
CA ARG A 773 5.17 -11.90 15.42
C ARG A 773 4.76 -10.47 15.17
N GLU A 774 5.33 -9.91 14.13
CA GLU A 774 5.02 -8.61 13.61
C GLU A 774 3.53 -8.46 13.30
N ASP A 775 2.99 -7.30 13.51
CA ASP A 775 1.63 -6.83 13.19
C ASP A 775 0.47 -7.73 13.63
N ARG A 776 0.65 -8.49 14.70
CA ARG A 776 -0.44 -9.24 15.33
C ARG A 776 -1.24 -8.45 16.35
N ILE A 777 -0.87 -7.22 16.60
CA ILE A 777 -1.48 -6.35 17.59
C ILE A 777 -2.49 -5.39 16.93
N PRO A 778 -3.56 -5.01 17.63
CA PRO A 778 -4.49 -3.98 17.14
C PRO A 778 -3.87 -2.59 17.32
N ASP A 779 -3.45 -1.94 16.24
CA ASP A 779 -2.70 -0.69 16.24
C ASP A 779 -3.35 0.46 16.98
N ASN A 780 -4.65 0.68 16.77
CA ASN A 780 -5.35 1.74 17.49
C ASN A 780 -5.31 1.55 19.01
N LEU A 781 -5.38 0.31 19.50
CA LEU A 781 -5.23 0.01 20.92
C LEU A 781 -3.79 0.23 21.37
N PHE A 782 -2.84 -0.19 20.55
CA PHE A 782 -1.43 -0.03 20.85
C PHE A 782 -1.04 1.45 20.91
N ASN A 783 -1.52 2.24 19.98
CA ASN A 783 -1.31 3.68 19.96
C ASN A 783 -1.92 4.40 21.17
N GLU A 784 -3.15 4.02 21.60
CA GLU A 784 -3.75 4.53 22.83
C GLU A 784 -2.89 4.19 24.05
N ILE A 785 -2.36 2.98 24.09
CA ILE A 785 -1.47 2.52 25.19
C ILE A 785 -0.21 3.37 25.24
N LEU A 786 0.45 3.58 24.10
CA LEU A 786 1.65 4.41 24.01
C LEU A 786 1.38 5.86 24.45
N TRP A 787 0.35 6.49 23.88
CA TRP A 787 0.00 7.88 24.22
C TRP A 787 -0.25 8.05 25.72
N LYS A 788 -1.15 7.25 26.28
CA LYS A 788 -1.50 7.34 27.71
C LYS A 788 -0.36 6.90 28.63
N GLY A 789 0.46 5.97 28.20
CA GLY A 789 1.64 5.54 28.94
C GLY A 789 2.72 6.61 29.03
N ILE A 790 2.93 7.35 27.96
CA ILE A 790 4.00 8.36 27.83
C ILE A 790 3.54 9.73 28.35
N LYS A 791 2.37 10.19 27.92
CA LYS A 791 1.85 11.52 28.26
C LYS A 791 1.06 11.55 29.57
N GLY A 792 0.75 10.39 30.15
CA GLY A 792 -0.03 10.24 31.38
C GLY A 792 -1.49 9.91 31.13
N MET A 793 -2.09 9.08 32.00
CA MET A 793 -3.46 8.53 31.86
C MET A 793 -4.55 9.59 31.73
N GLN A 794 -4.33 10.79 32.27
CA GLN A 794 -5.29 11.90 32.28
C GLN A 794 -4.89 13.02 31.32
N THR A 795 -3.82 12.87 30.56
CA THR A 795 -3.37 13.90 29.63
C THR A 795 -4.40 14.03 28.51
N PRO A 796 -4.99 15.22 28.32
CA PRO A 796 -5.91 15.46 27.23
C PRO A 796 -5.16 15.32 25.89
N LEU A 797 -5.92 15.01 24.87
CA LEU A 797 -5.42 14.96 23.50
C LEU A 797 -4.91 16.34 23.09
N PRO A 798 -3.88 16.41 22.24
CA PRO A 798 -3.41 17.68 21.73
C PRO A 798 -4.54 18.45 21.03
N VAL A 799 -4.55 19.75 21.23
CA VAL A 799 -5.40 20.63 20.43
C VAL A 799 -4.86 20.60 19.00
N PRO A 800 -5.69 20.35 17.97
CA PRO A 800 -5.18 20.20 16.63
C PRO A 800 -4.47 21.45 16.14
N SER A 801 -3.23 21.31 15.74
CA SER A 801 -2.56 22.24 14.83
C SER A 801 -3.11 22.02 13.42
N ARG A 802 -3.49 23.08 12.74
CA ARG A 802 -4.06 22.97 11.39
C ARG A 802 -2.96 23.11 10.37
N ALA A 803 -2.69 22.08 9.61
CA ALA A 803 -1.96 22.23 8.35
C ALA A 803 -2.78 23.10 7.39
N ALA A 804 -2.11 23.91 6.59
CA ALA A 804 -2.74 24.93 5.73
C ALA A 804 -3.77 24.34 4.72
N PHE A 805 -3.72 23.05 4.44
CA PHE A 805 -4.59 22.34 3.49
C PHE A 805 -5.72 21.54 4.15
N VAL A 806 -5.78 21.43 5.47
CA VAL A 806 -6.88 20.78 6.18
C VAL A 806 -8.06 21.74 6.24
N LYS A 807 -9.08 21.53 5.39
CA LYS A 807 -10.36 22.24 5.53
C LYS A 807 -10.97 21.86 6.89
N ALA A 808 -11.17 22.86 7.76
CA ALA A 808 -11.97 22.68 8.96
C ALA A 808 -13.37 22.21 8.57
N VAL A 809 -13.72 20.98 8.98
CA VAL A 809 -15.11 20.52 8.87
C VAL A 809 -15.93 21.38 9.83
N LYS A 810 -16.85 22.21 9.32
CA LYS A 810 -17.83 22.86 10.16
C LYS A 810 -18.58 21.77 10.91
N LYS A 811 -18.63 21.86 12.25
CA LYS A 811 -19.60 21.11 13.04
C LYS A 811 -20.98 21.47 12.49
N ASP A 812 -21.66 20.53 11.90
CA ASP A 812 -23.09 20.67 11.68
C ASP A 812 -23.75 20.80 13.05
N LYS A 813 -24.50 21.88 13.25
CA LYS A 813 -25.15 22.23 14.51
C LYS A 813 -26.40 21.40 14.81
N ASP A 814 -26.64 20.32 14.06
CA ASP A 814 -27.92 19.60 14.07
C ASP A 814 -27.82 18.15 14.60
N ASP A 815 -26.91 17.88 15.55
CA ASP A 815 -26.94 16.62 16.33
C ASP A 815 -26.79 16.98 17.82
N ASP A 816 -27.87 17.46 18.43
CA ASP A 816 -28.17 17.31 19.86
C ASP A 816 -29.07 16.10 20.08
#